data_b08270f5079da041a8b3bb6fc4a25a30
#
_entry.id   b08270f5079da041a8b3bb6fc4a25a30
#
_cell.length_a   1.000
_cell.length_b   1.000
_cell.length_c   1.000
_cell.angle_alpha   90.00
_cell.angle_beta   90.00
_cell.angle_gamma   90.00
#
_symmetry.space_group_name_H-M   'P 1'
#
loop_
_entity.id
_entity.type
_entity.pdbx_description
1 polymer ?
#
loop_
_entity_poly.entity_id
_entity_poly.type
_entity_poly.pdbx_seq_one_letter_code
_entity_poly.pdbx_strand_id
1 'polypeptide(L)'
;MDETIRWLQGRPYYDGQIAERRVIPGREATFADVDLDSRLVSALESDGVERLYDHQASAVSAVRGGDNVVLATPTASGKSLAYTVPAFERALDERATTLYIAPQVALINDQEETLSDLAHGLGFASGVSVAQYTGRQDRKEKEAIRERQPTVLLTTPDMLHYGIMPHAHRLWDWFFERLETVVIDEVHEYRGVFGSHVAMVFRRLQRICERFDAGDERRSSSRGTGSPGDPDWVCCSATIGNPVDHAATVTGQSPDSFRLVDEDTSATGPTHWLFWNPPEYDAGEGFGSGRRRSSHVETKRLFVDLVARGYQTVAFTRSRQVAERYATDSASDLRDRGEHEAARNVHAYQAALTDERRGEIEDGLDSGEVRGVWSTNALELGVDIGGLDVVLLDGYPGTRMAAFQQGGRAGRGTDPSLVAMVAGEDQLDQYLMAHPRDFFENDPEEAISNPENEHLLPDHVRAAARENWLRSGDDRYFGEPFPDVVADLTEAGDLDRRTTDAGLRWLYDGEGSPQHEMSLRTIGDREVQLRDRRNGNRIATLSFADALRDAHPGAIYHHQGQDFEVVDLDLRNDVADLAPVRPNYYTQVLHDKTITVEEDRREQVLSTHDEVTVRFADVSMRKQITGFERYDRQSGEPIGREALELPETTLDTEALYFTVPGEIEREIRAAGDGPDAFPGAIHAAEHGMISLFPLSFLCDRRDVGGLSTPRHPHTDCATIFVYDGYPGGVGLTERAYETVVDLMGRTLGMLRDCPCESGCPACVQSPHCGNANDPLEKGLAADLLAALVE
;
A
#
# COMPACT_ATOMS: atom_id res chain seq x y z
N MET A 1 22.86 18.11 -14.07
CA MET A 1 23.04 17.30 -12.83
C MET A 1 24.48 16.82 -12.58
N ASP A 2 25.29 16.45 -13.57
CA ASP A 2 26.70 15.99 -13.37
C ASP A 2 27.59 16.97 -12.59
N GLU A 3 27.44 18.27 -12.82
CA GLU A 3 28.20 19.29 -12.06
C GLU A 3 27.75 19.34 -10.61
N THR A 4 26.46 19.21 -10.35
CA THR A 4 25.89 19.19 -9.00
C THR A 4 26.35 17.97 -8.21
N ILE A 5 26.38 16.79 -8.84
CA ILE A 5 26.86 15.57 -8.20
C ILE A 5 28.36 15.70 -7.85
N ARG A 6 29.19 16.19 -8.77
CA ARG A 6 30.62 16.47 -8.50
C ARG A 6 30.81 17.49 -7.38
N TRP A 7 29.93 18.48 -7.31
CA TRP A 7 29.96 19.47 -6.24
C TRP A 7 29.58 18.88 -4.88
N LEU A 8 28.59 17.99 -4.83
CA LEU A 8 28.24 17.24 -3.61
C LEU A 8 29.41 16.36 -3.15
N GLN A 9 30.11 15.70 -4.07
CA GLN A 9 31.32 14.92 -3.77
C GLN A 9 32.47 15.77 -3.23
N GLY A 10 32.48 17.07 -3.51
CA GLY A 10 33.45 18.01 -2.97
C GLY A 10 33.09 18.62 -1.60
N ARG A 11 31.98 18.23 -1.01
CA ARG A 11 31.56 18.77 0.30
C ARG A 11 32.40 18.17 1.44
N PRO A 12 32.66 18.96 2.52
CA PRO A 12 33.48 18.49 3.65
C PRO A 12 32.92 17.23 4.38
N TYR A 13 31.62 16.99 4.28
CA TYR A 13 30.98 15.84 4.90
C TYR A 13 30.93 14.62 3.98
N TYR A 14 31.34 14.76 2.71
CA TYR A 14 31.38 13.65 1.78
C TYR A 14 32.57 12.74 2.09
N ASP A 15 32.27 11.48 2.33
CA ASP A 15 33.23 10.43 2.67
C ASP A 15 32.88 9.11 1.91
N GLY A 16 32.60 9.25 0.60
CA GLY A 16 32.28 8.09 -0.23
C GLY A 16 30.85 7.55 -0.11
N GLN A 17 29.90 8.34 0.35
CA GLN A 17 28.51 7.90 0.57
C GLN A 17 27.76 7.43 -0.69
N ILE A 18 28.19 7.84 -1.89
CA ILE A 18 27.54 7.37 -3.12
C ILE A 18 27.94 5.91 -3.38
N ALA A 19 27.03 4.97 -3.03
CA ALA A 19 27.19 3.55 -3.28
C ALA A 19 26.99 3.20 -4.77
N GLU A 20 25.99 3.82 -5.40
CA GLU A 20 25.66 3.63 -6.82
C GLU A 20 25.15 4.93 -7.43
N ARG A 21 25.44 5.11 -8.71
CA ARG A 21 24.86 6.14 -9.54
C ARG A 21 24.31 5.54 -10.82
N ARG A 22 23.00 5.72 -11.05
CA ARG A 22 22.33 5.30 -12.28
C ARG A 22 21.73 6.51 -12.98
N VAL A 23 21.77 6.52 -14.31
CA VAL A 23 21.06 7.50 -15.13
C VAL A 23 20.00 6.78 -15.93
N ILE A 24 18.76 7.14 -15.69
CA ILE A 24 17.63 6.73 -16.52
C ILE A 24 17.60 7.74 -17.67
N PRO A 25 17.78 7.31 -18.94
CA PRO A 25 17.81 8.23 -20.07
C PRO A 25 16.46 8.89 -20.29
N GLY A 26 16.47 10.13 -20.73
CA GLY A 26 15.26 10.80 -21.18
C GLY A 26 14.72 10.14 -22.48
N ARG A 27 13.48 10.42 -22.77
CA ARG A 27 12.74 9.87 -23.91
C ARG A 27 12.01 11.00 -24.65
N GLU A 28 11.97 10.93 -25.97
CA GLU A 28 11.12 11.78 -26.80
C GLU A 28 9.69 11.24 -26.81
N ALA A 29 8.69 12.11 -26.89
CA ALA A 29 7.30 11.71 -26.99
C ALA A 29 7.00 11.08 -28.35
N THR A 30 6.14 10.06 -28.38
CA THR A 30 5.52 9.56 -29.59
C THR A 30 4.01 9.74 -29.53
N PHE A 31 3.42 10.09 -30.66
CA PHE A 31 2.01 10.51 -30.80
C PHE A 31 1.30 9.73 -31.87
N ALA A 32 0.04 9.36 -31.60
CA ALA A 32 -0.84 8.80 -32.60
C ALA A 32 -1.95 9.77 -32.98
N ASP A 33 -2.46 9.60 -34.21
CA ASP A 33 -3.64 10.30 -34.69
C ASP A 33 -4.88 9.46 -34.37
N VAL A 34 -5.80 10.02 -33.59
CA VAL A 34 -7.08 9.40 -33.22
C VAL A 34 -8.20 10.28 -33.74
N ASP A 35 -9.18 9.68 -34.42
CA ASP A 35 -10.39 10.40 -34.86
C ASP A 35 -11.27 10.65 -33.63
N LEU A 36 -11.38 11.91 -33.19
CA LEU A 36 -12.15 12.37 -32.05
C LEU A 36 -13.31 13.25 -32.47
N ASP A 37 -14.35 13.32 -31.63
CA ASP A 37 -15.42 14.31 -31.86
C ASP A 37 -14.82 15.73 -31.86
N SER A 38 -15.23 16.51 -32.85
CA SER A 38 -14.68 17.85 -33.09
C SER A 38 -14.82 18.80 -31.90
N ARG A 39 -15.87 18.61 -31.08
CA ARG A 39 -16.08 19.38 -29.85
C ARG A 39 -15.03 19.02 -28.81
N LEU A 40 -14.70 17.73 -28.70
CA LEU A 40 -13.68 17.24 -27.77
C LEU A 40 -12.29 17.68 -28.23
N VAL A 41 -11.98 17.61 -29.51
CA VAL A 41 -10.72 18.16 -30.08
C VAL A 41 -10.55 19.63 -29.66
N SER A 42 -11.58 20.46 -29.89
CA SER A 42 -11.49 21.89 -29.55
C SER A 42 -11.31 22.14 -28.02
N ALA A 43 -11.91 21.31 -27.17
CA ALA A 43 -11.75 21.41 -25.73
C ALA A 43 -10.33 21.00 -25.30
N LEU A 44 -9.81 19.90 -25.84
CA LEU A 44 -8.45 19.41 -25.57
C LEU A 44 -7.38 20.41 -26.05
N GLU A 45 -7.54 20.97 -27.27
CA GLU A 45 -6.64 22.00 -27.76
C GLU A 45 -6.62 23.27 -26.89
N SER A 46 -7.78 23.63 -26.31
CA SER A 46 -7.89 24.77 -25.40
C SER A 46 -7.17 24.50 -24.08
N ASP A 47 -7.06 23.23 -23.67
CA ASP A 47 -6.34 22.74 -22.50
C ASP A 47 -4.85 22.41 -22.79
N GLY A 48 -4.39 22.74 -24.03
CA GLY A 48 -2.99 22.54 -24.43
C GLY A 48 -2.65 21.15 -24.97
N VAL A 49 -3.64 20.28 -25.17
CA VAL A 49 -3.46 18.94 -25.73
C VAL A 49 -3.77 18.95 -27.22
N GLU A 50 -2.71 19.01 -28.03
CA GLU A 50 -2.85 19.00 -29.49
C GLU A 50 -2.96 17.58 -30.07
N ARG A 51 -2.32 16.59 -29.46
CA ARG A 51 -2.28 15.20 -29.91
C ARG A 51 -2.19 14.26 -28.70
N LEU A 52 -2.74 13.06 -28.82
CA LEU A 52 -2.60 12.00 -27.82
C LEU A 52 -1.26 11.27 -27.98
N TYR A 53 -0.67 10.88 -26.86
CA TYR A 53 0.46 9.94 -26.86
C TYR A 53 0.01 8.57 -27.39
N ASP A 54 0.93 7.77 -27.94
CA ASP A 54 0.61 6.46 -28.52
C ASP A 54 -0.08 5.53 -27.50
N HIS A 55 0.36 5.53 -26.23
CA HIS A 55 -0.26 4.72 -25.18
C HIS A 55 -1.69 5.20 -24.85
N GLN A 56 -1.94 6.51 -24.83
CA GLN A 56 -3.29 7.06 -24.63
C GLN A 56 -4.21 6.66 -25.79
N ALA A 57 -3.74 6.82 -27.01
CA ALA A 57 -4.47 6.44 -28.21
C ALA A 57 -4.78 4.93 -28.29
N SER A 58 -3.83 4.11 -27.86
CA SER A 58 -4.01 2.65 -27.77
C SER A 58 -5.11 2.29 -26.77
N ALA A 59 -5.09 2.91 -25.57
CA ALA A 59 -6.10 2.70 -24.54
C ALA A 59 -7.50 3.18 -25.01
N VAL A 60 -7.60 4.38 -25.58
CA VAL A 60 -8.85 4.91 -26.16
C VAL A 60 -9.42 3.95 -27.20
N SER A 61 -8.57 3.41 -28.08
CA SER A 61 -9.00 2.48 -29.12
C SER A 61 -9.50 1.16 -28.54
N ALA A 62 -8.87 0.64 -27.49
CA ALA A 62 -9.29 -0.58 -26.80
C ALA A 62 -10.65 -0.40 -26.10
N VAL A 63 -10.84 0.70 -25.35
CA VAL A 63 -12.12 1.02 -24.69
C VAL A 63 -13.25 1.21 -25.72
N ARG A 64 -12.99 1.85 -26.85
CA ARG A 64 -13.97 1.95 -27.97
C ARG A 64 -14.30 0.58 -28.58
N GLY A 65 -13.34 -0.34 -28.55
CA GLY A 65 -13.53 -1.73 -28.98
C GLY A 65 -14.37 -2.57 -28.01
N GLY A 66 -14.64 -2.08 -26.80
CA GLY A 66 -15.35 -2.79 -25.74
C GLY A 66 -14.43 -3.73 -24.95
N ASP A 67 -13.12 -3.52 -24.99
CA ASP A 67 -12.15 -4.24 -24.15
C ASP A 67 -12.05 -3.56 -22.78
N ASN A 68 -11.84 -4.34 -21.73
CA ASN A 68 -11.32 -3.82 -20.47
C ASN A 68 -9.86 -3.41 -20.65
N VAL A 69 -9.42 -2.38 -19.96
CA VAL A 69 -8.06 -1.83 -20.13
C VAL A 69 -7.33 -1.72 -18.81
N VAL A 70 -6.07 -2.13 -18.79
CA VAL A 70 -5.13 -1.82 -17.71
C VAL A 70 -4.03 -0.91 -18.27
N LEU A 71 -3.92 0.31 -17.70
CA LEU A 71 -2.81 1.22 -17.96
C LEU A 71 -1.81 1.11 -16.81
N ALA A 72 -0.67 0.48 -17.06
CA ALA A 72 0.40 0.28 -16.09
C ALA A 72 1.63 1.14 -16.44
N THR A 73 1.43 2.45 -16.54
CA THR A 73 2.49 3.41 -16.89
C THR A 73 2.88 4.27 -15.68
N PRO A 74 4.10 4.84 -15.62
CA PRO A 74 4.56 5.69 -14.53
C PRO A 74 3.60 6.86 -14.23
N THR A 75 3.75 7.48 -13.08
CA THR A 75 3.06 8.74 -12.74
C THR A 75 3.44 9.85 -13.73
N ALA A 76 2.54 10.81 -13.95
CA ALA A 76 2.70 11.91 -14.90
C ALA A 76 2.84 11.51 -16.39
N SER A 77 2.49 10.29 -16.79
CA SER A 77 2.41 9.87 -18.21
C SER A 77 1.13 10.32 -18.91
N GLY A 78 0.21 11.01 -18.21
CA GLY A 78 -1.05 11.49 -18.76
C GLY A 78 -2.14 10.42 -18.90
N LYS A 79 -2.19 9.44 -18.00
CA LYS A 79 -3.18 8.34 -17.98
C LYS A 79 -4.64 8.80 -18.04
N SER A 80 -4.94 9.98 -17.51
CA SER A 80 -6.32 10.51 -17.43
C SER A 80 -7.03 10.60 -18.78
N LEU A 81 -6.32 10.98 -19.84
CA LEU A 81 -6.93 11.10 -21.19
C LEU A 81 -7.39 9.76 -21.76
N ALA A 82 -6.76 8.66 -21.36
CA ALA A 82 -7.10 7.33 -21.82
C ALA A 82 -8.53 6.88 -21.44
N TYR A 83 -9.04 7.34 -20.31
CA TYR A 83 -10.43 7.09 -19.89
C TYR A 83 -11.34 8.30 -20.10
N THR A 84 -10.82 9.53 -20.02
CA THR A 84 -11.62 10.75 -20.19
C THR A 84 -12.19 10.84 -21.59
N VAL A 85 -11.37 10.58 -22.60
CA VAL A 85 -11.80 10.66 -24.01
C VAL A 85 -12.99 9.73 -24.29
N PRO A 86 -12.92 8.40 -24.07
CA PRO A 86 -14.05 7.52 -24.35
C PRO A 86 -15.26 7.80 -23.43
N ALA A 87 -15.05 8.17 -22.17
CA ALA A 87 -16.12 8.51 -21.26
C ALA A 87 -16.92 9.74 -21.73
N PHE A 88 -16.23 10.77 -22.22
CA PHE A 88 -16.89 11.99 -22.70
C PHE A 88 -17.58 11.77 -24.05
N GLU A 89 -17.01 10.99 -24.96
CA GLU A 89 -17.65 10.60 -26.21
C GLU A 89 -18.98 9.86 -25.97
N ARG A 90 -18.97 8.84 -25.10
CA ARG A 90 -20.19 8.10 -24.72
C ARG A 90 -21.24 9.02 -24.06
N ALA A 91 -20.78 9.96 -23.21
CA ALA A 91 -21.67 10.93 -22.60
C ALA A 91 -22.28 11.90 -23.62
N LEU A 92 -21.53 12.32 -24.64
CA LEU A 92 -21.98 13.20 -25.73
C LEU A 92 -23.00 12.53 -26.67
N ASP A 93 -22.78 11.27 -27.00
CA ASP A 93 -23.57 10.54 -27.99
C ASP A 93 -24.80 9.88 -27.37
N GLU A 94 -24.66 9.22 -26.23
CA GLU A 94 -25.70 8.37 -25.65
C GLU A 94 -26.15 8.82 -24.24
N ARG A 95 -25.56 9.87 -23.69
CA ARG A 95 -25.72 10.27 -22.27
C ARG A 95 -25.36 9.15 -21.31
N ALA A 96 -24.42 8.32 -21.70
CA ALA A 96 -23.88 7.29 -20.83
C ALA A 96 -23.26 7.89 -19.58
N THR A 97 -23.31 7.14 -18.47
CA THR A 97 -22.66 7.55 -17.23
C THR A 97 -21.36 6.81 -17.00
N THR A 98 -20.42 7.49 -16.36
CA THR A 98 -19.12 6.95 -15.97
C THR A 98 -18.94 7.06 -14.45
N LEU A 99 -18.50 5.98 -13.81
CA LEU A 99 -18.13 5.94 -12.41
C LEU A 99 -16.61 5.95 -12.30
N TYR A 100 -16.05 7.01 -11.73
CA TYR A 100 -14.62 7.08 -11.39
C TYR A 100 -14.40 6.82 -9.91
N ILE A 101 -13.48 5.91 -9.60
CA ILE A 101 -13.19 5.46 -8.24
C ILE A 101 -11.70 5.65 -7.97
N ALA A 102 -11.38 6.37 -6.90
CA ALA A 102 -10.00 6.53 -6.43
C ALA A 102 -9.88 6.22 -4.93
N PRO A 103 -8.71 5.77 -4.47
CA PRO A 103 -8.50 5.37 -3.06
C PRO A 103 -8.55 6.55 -2.09
N GLN A 104 -8.28 7.76 -2.56
CA GLN A 104 -8.15 8.97 -1.74
C GLN A 104 -8.98 10.13 -2.29
N VAL A 105 -9.54 10.95 -1.37
CA VAL A 105 -10.34 12.13 -1.73
C VAL A 105 -9.47 13.22 -2.41
N ALA A 106 -8.17 13.26 -2.13
CA ALA A 106 -7.26 14.20 -2.80
C ALA A 106 -7.22 13.97 -4.32
N LEU A 107 -7.06 12.71 -4.75
CA LEU A 107 -7.14 12.30 -6.16
C LEU A 107 -8.47 12.68 -6.81
N ILE A 108 -9.58 12.51 -6.06
CA ILE A 108 -10.91 12.87 -6.54
C ILE A 108 -11.04 14.36 -6.77
N ASN A 109 -10.50 15.20 -5.87
CA ASN A 109 -10.55 16.65 -6.03
C ASN A 109 -9.79 17.12 -7.27
N ASP A 110 -8.57 16.63 -7.46
CA ASP A 110 -7.71 16.94 -8.61
C ASP A 110 -8.37 16.51 -9.93
N GLN A 111 -8.88 15.29 -9.99
CA GLN A 111 -9.58 14.79 -11.18
C GLN A 111 -10.91 15.48 -11.42
N GLU A 112 -11.66 15.88 -10.38
CA GLU A 112 -12.90 16.63 -10.55
C GLU A 112 -12.66 18.01 -11.17
N GLU A 113 -11.58 18.69 -10.77
CA GLU A 113 -11.17 19.98 -11.35
C GLU A 113 -10.81 19.80 -12.84
N THR A 114 -9.89 18.89 -13.13
CA THR A 114 -9.44 18.62 -14.52
C THR A 114 -10.59 18.22 -15.45
N LEU A 115 -11.45 17.29 -15.02
CA LEU A 115 -12.58 16.82 -15.83
C LEU A 115 -13.66 17.88 -15.97
N SER A 116 -13.87 18.73 -14.96
CA SER A 116 -14.85 19.84 -14.99
C SER A 116 -14.41 20.93 -15.96
N ASP A 117 -13.13 21.26 -15.99
CA ASP A 117 -12.59 22.26 -16.92
C ASP A 117 -12.73 21.79 -18.36
N LEU A 118 -12.40 20.53 -18.64
CA LEU A 118 -12.62 19.95 -19.96
C LEU A 118 -14.11 19.91 -20.34
N ALA A 119 -15.00 19.56 -19.39
CA ALA A 119 -16.46 19.57 -19.62
C ALA A 119 -16.98 20.99 -19.89
N HIS A 120 -16.44 22.01 -19.21
CA HIS A 120 -16.74 23.42 -19.49
C HIS A 120 -16.29 23.84 -20.90
N GLY A 121 -15.14 23.35 -21.36
CA GLY A 121 -14.65 23.55 -22.71
C GLY A 121 -15.59 23.00 -23.80
N LEU A 122 -16.32 21.92 -23.51
CA LEU A 122 -17.36 21.37 -24.41
C LEU A 122 -18.64 22.24 -24.45
N GLY A 123 -18.84 23.13 -23.49
CA GLY A 123 -19.99 24.01 -23.38
C GLY A 123 -21.24 23.34 -22.77
N PHE A 124 -22.13 24.15 -22.20
CA PHE A 124 -23.34 23.68 -21.49
C PHE A 124 -24.30 22.83 -22.34
N ALA A 125 -24.27 23.01 -23.64
CA ALA A 125 -25.14 22.27 -24.58
C ALA A 125 -24.68 20.83 -24.82
N SER A 126 -23.47 20.47 -24.42
CA SER A 126 -22.89 19.11 -24.53
C SER A 126 -23.68 18.08 -23.71
N GLY A 127 -24.22 18.48 -22.57
CA GLY A 127 -24.85 17.58 -21.60
C GLY A 127 -23.84 16.77 -20.77
N VAL A 128 -22.53 16.97 -20.98
CA VAL A 128 -21.47 16.40 -20.12
C VAL A 128 -21.38 17.20 -18.83
N SER A 129 -21.41 16.55 -17.71
CA SER A 129 -21.29 17.16 -16.39
C SER A 129 -20.61 16.23 -15.41
N VAL A 130 -19.75 16.81 -14.59
CA VAL A 130 -18.88 16.11 -13.62
C VAL A 130 -19.30 16.48 -12.21
N ALA A 131 -19.26 15.56 -11.29
CA ALA A 131 -19.44 15.82 -9.85
C ALA A 131 -18.73 14.78 -9.00
N GLN A 132 -18.15 15.22 -7.90
CA GLN A 132 -17.68 14.32 -6.85
C GLN A 132 -18.77 13.99 -5.83
N TYR A 133 -18.80 12.77 -5.33
CA TYR A 133 -19.70 12.30 -4.28
C TYR A 133 -18.93 11.52 -3.23
N THR A 134 -18.51 12.19 -2.18
CA THR A 134 -17.63 11.68 -1.13
C THR A 134 -18.20 11.91 0.27
N GLY A 135 -17.46 11.55 1.31
CA GLY A 135 -17.81 11.81 2.69
C GLY A 135 -17.79 13.30 3.08
N ARG A 136 -17.19 14.17 2.27
CA ARG A 136 -17.01 15.61 2.58
C ARG A 136 -18.24 16.47 2.31
N GLN A 137 -19.06 16.11 1.31
CA GLN A 137 -20.27 16.84 0.98
C GLN A 137 -21.33 16.69 2.06
N ASP A 138 -21.99 17.78 2.39
CA ASP A 138 -23.14 17.76 3.27
C ASP A 138 -24.40 17.16 2.61
N ARG A 139 -25.47 17.00 3.39
CA ARG A 139 -26.70 16.38 2.89
C ARG A 139 -27.33 17.15 1.73
N LYS A 140 -27.31 18.50 1.76
CA LYS A 140 -27.91 19.34 0.73
C LYS A 140 -27.14 19.31 -0.56
N GLU A 141 -25.81 19.34 -0.44
CA GLU A 141 -24.92 19.18 -1.58
C GLU A 141 -25.13 17.82 -2.27
N LYS A 142 -25.21 16.75 -1.48
CA LYS A 142 -25.51 15.40 -1.98
C LYS A 142 -26.86 15.31 -2.67
N GLU A 143 -27.90 15.99 -2.16
CA GLU A 143 -29.22 16.08 -2.80
C GLU A 143 -29.13 16.84 -4.14
N ALA A 144 -28.42 17.97 -4.18
CA ALA A 144 -28.22 18.76 -5.39
C ALA A 144 -27.45 18.00 -6.49
N ILE A 145 -26.44 17.19 -6.13
CA ILE A 145 -25.71 16.35 -7.08
C ILE A 145 -26.66 15.34 -7.74
N ARG A 146 -27.49 14.65 -6.94
CA ARG A 146 -28.46 13.68 -7.47
C ARG A 146 -29.52 14.32 -8.37
N GLU A 147 -29.98 15.53 -8.03
CA GLU A 147 -30.95 16.27 -8.85
C GLU A 147 -30.34 16.72 -10.21
N ARG A 148 -29.05 17.05 -10.22
CA ARG A 148 -28.35 17.45 -11.46
C ARG A 148 -28.08 16.28 -12.39
N GLN A 149 -28.03 15.05 -11.88
CA GLN A 149 -27.73 13.81 -12.63
C GLN A 149 -26.46 13.92 -13.49
N PRO A 150 -25.26 14.05 -12.87
CA PRO A 150 -24.02 14.18 -13.61
C PRO A 150 -23.72 12.92 -14.44
N THR A 151 -23.11 13.12 -15.61
CA THR A 151 -22.68 12.02 -16.49
C THR A 151 -21.41 11.35 -15.99
N VAL A 152 -20.53 12.06 -15.27
CA VAL A 152 -19.34 11.51 -14.61
C VAL A 152 -19.45 11.72 -13.11
N LEU A 153 -19.40 10.64 -12.35
CA LEU A 153 -19.46 10.64 -10.91
C LEU A 153 -18.15 10.13 -10.33
N LEU A 154 -17.46 10.98 -9.54
CA LEU A 154 -16.22 10.61 -8.86
C LEU A 154 -16.50 10.25 -7.40
N THR A 155 -15.95 9.14 -6.93
CA THR A 155 -16.20 8.64 -5.57
C THR A 155 -15.06 7.81 -5.03
N THR A 156 -15.14 7.46 -3.73
CA THR A 156 -14.25 6.49 -3.08
C THR A 156 -14.95 5.14 -2.92
N PRO A 157 -14.20 4.03 -2.77
CA PRO A 157 -14.78 2.72 -2.45
C PRO A 157 -15.68 2.75 -1.21
N ASP A 158 -15.27 3.49 -0.17
CA ASP A 158 -16.08 3.67 1.04
C ASP A 158 -17.45 4.30 0.73
N MET A 159 -17.48 5.38 -0.03
CA MET A 159 -18.74 6.05 -0.37
C MET A 159 -19.59 5.23 -1.35
N LEU A 160 -18.96 4.49 -2.26
CA LEU A 160 -19.66 3.52 -3.10
C LEU A 160 -20.39 2.49 -2.22
N HIS A 161 -19.66 1.93 -1.24
CA HIS A 161 -20.16 0.94 -0.29
C HIS A 161 -21.25 1.47 0.64
N TYR A 162 -21.03 2.64 1.28
CA TYR A 162 -21.95 3.16 2.29
C TYR A 162 -23.12 3.97 1.72
N GLY A 163 -22.90 4.72 0.64
CA GLY A 163 -23.81 5.78 0.22
C GLY A 163 -24.46 5.61 -1.15
N ILE A 164 -23.88 4.84 -2.06
CA ILE A 164 -24.37 4.68 -3.43
C ILE A 164 -25.09 3.35 -3.61
N MET A 165 -24.38 2.22 -3.44
CA MET A 165 -24.92 0.89 -3.71
C MET A 165 -26.15 0.50 -2.86
N PRO A 166 -26.23 0.82 -1.53
CA PRO A 166 -27.43 0.54 -0.74
C PRO A 166 -28.68 1.27 -1.21
N HIS A 167 -28.51 2.29 -2.03
CA HIS A 167 -29.58 3.14 -2.57
C HIS A 167 -29.68 3.11 -4.10
N ALA A 168 -29.05 2.15 -4.76
CA ALA A 168 -29.00 2.03 -6.22
C ALA A 168 -30.39 2.12 -6.87
N HIS A 169 -31.35 1.32 -6.39
CA HIS A 169 -32.72 1.24 -6.95
C HIS A 169 -33.67 2.38 -6.55
N ARG A 170 -33.21 3.34 -5.75
CA ARG A 170 -34.09 4.40 -5.24
C ARG A 170 -33.59 5.81 -5.52
N LEU A 171 -32.27 5.99 -5.42
CA LEU A 171 -31.64 7.32 -5.54
C LEU A 171 -30.69 7.41 -6.74
N TRP A 172 -30.26 6.27 -7.27
CA TRP A 172 -29.24 6.17 -8.31
C TRP A 172 -29.65 5.33 -9.53
N ASP A 173 -30.95 5.00 -9.65
CA ASP A 173 -31.52 4.26 -10.78
C ASP A 173 -31.13 4.87 -12.12
N TRP A 174 -31.33 6.18 -12.27
CA TRP A 174 -30.94 6.95 -13.46
C TRP A 174 -29.47 6.81 -13.83
N PHE A 175 -28.59 6.60 -12.85
CA PHE A 175 -27.15 6.48 -13.04
C PHE A 175 -26.77 5.07 -13.50
N PHE A 176 -27.22 4.05 -12.76
CA PHE A 176 -26.94 2.65 -13.08
C PHE A 176 -27.59 2.16 -14.37
N GLU A 177 -28.77 2.71 -14.73
CA GLU A 177 -29.41 2.46 -16.03
C GLU A 177 -28.57 2.90 -17.22
N ARG A 178 -27.58 3.75 -17.04
CA ARG A 178 -26.74 4.33 -18.11
C ARG A 178 -25.25 4.10 -17.87
N LEU A 179 -24.89 3.35 -16.85
CA LEU A 179 -23.48 3.10 -16.52
C LEU A 179 -22.83 2.22 -17.58
N GLU A 180 -21.84 2.76 -18.28
CA GLU A 180 -21.11 2.07 -19.34
C GLU A 180 -19.62 1.95 -19.07
N THR A 181 -19.07 2.79 -18.19
CA THR A 181 -17.64 2.79 -17.89
C THR A 181 -17.42 2.90 -16.38
N VAL A 182 -16.57 2.03 -15.84
CA VAL A 182 -16.02 2.14 -14.48
C VAL A 182 -14.53 2.35 -14.59
N VAL A 183 -14.06 3.47 -14.07
CA VAL A 183 -12.63 3.80 -14.00
C VAL A 183 -12.17 3.53 -12.58
N ILE A 184 -11.13 2.73 -12.44
CA ILE A 184 -10.45 2.46 -11.18
C ILE A 184 -9.06 3.09 -11.25
N ASP A 185 -8.88 4.16 -10.53
CA ASP A 185 -7.59 4.83 -10.45
C ASP A 185 -6.74 4.27 -9.31
N GLU A 186 -5.43 4.25 -9.53
CA GLU A 186 -4.43 3.69 -8.62
C GLU A 186 -4.81 2.26 -8.15
N VAL A 187 -5.16 1.37 -9.09
CA VAL A 187 -5.66 0.01 -8.77
C VAL A 187 -4.69 -0.78 -7.87
N HIS A 188 -3.39 -0.51 -7.93
CA HIS A 188 -2.36 -1.12 -7.07
C HIS A 188 -2.49 -0.76 -5.58
N GLU A 189 -3.23 0.30 -5.24
CA GLU A 189 -3.55 0.64 -3.86
C GLU A 189 -4.61 -0.31 -3.25
N TYR A 190 -5.39 -1.01 -4.09
CA TYR A 190 -6.37 -1.99 -3.65
C TYR A 190 -5.73 -3.36 -3.43
N ARG A 191 -4.83 -3.44 -2.43
CA ARG A 191 -4.09 -4.65 -2.04
C ARG A 191 -4.31 -5.00 -0.57
N GLY A 192 -3.87 -6.19 -0.17
CA GLY A 192 -4.04 -6.68 1.19
C GLY A 192 -5.50 -6.73 1.62
N VAL A 193 -5.78 -6.41 2.88
CA VAL A 193 -7.14 -6.38 3.44
C VAL A 193 -8.04 -5.40 2.69
N PHE A 194 -7.55 -4.17 2.46
CA PHE A 194 -8.35 -3.15 1.77
C PHE A 194 -8.70 -3.59 0.35
N GLY A 195 -7.74 -4.14 -0.39
CA GLY A 195 -7.97 -4.66 -1.74
C GLY A 195 -8.96 -5.82 -1.76
N SER A 196 -8.88 -6.72 -0.81
CA SER A 196 -9.80 -7.86 -0.68
C SER A 196 -11.24 -7.40 -0.45
N HIS A 197 -11.46 -6.44 0.46
CA HIS A 197 -12.78 -5.83 0.64
C HIS A 197 -13.28 -5.09 -0.60
N VAL A 198 -12.41 -4.28 -1.24
CA VAL A 198 -12.79 -3.51 -2.43
C VAL A 198 -13.14 -4.42 -3.60
N ALA A 199 -12.42 -5.53 -3.78
CA ALA A 199 -12.76 -6.53 -4.77
C ALA A 199 -14.18 -7.09 -4.55
N MET A 200 -14.57 -7.33 -3.32
CA MET A 200 -15.93 -7.75 -2.98
C MET A 200 -16.97 -6.62 -3.19
N VAL A 201 -16.60 -5.36 -2.97
CA VAL A 201 -17.45 -4.20 -3.31
C VAL A 201 -17.69 -4.15 -4.81
N PHE A 202 -16.67 -4.37 -5.65
CA PHE A 202 -16.83 -4.34 -7.10
C PHE A 202 -17.62 -5.54 -7.64
N ARG A 203 -17.48 -6.74 -7.08
CA ARG A 203 -18.37 -7.87 -7.40
C ARG A 203 -19.83 -7.57 -7.07
N ARG A 204 -20.10 -6.89 -5.98
CA ARG A 204 -21.45 -6.41 -5.62
C ARG A 204 -21.93 -5.32 -6.58
N LEU A 205 -21.04 -4.43 -7.04
CA LEU A 205 -21.35 -3.43 -8.07
C LEU A 205 -21.77 -4.10 -9.38
N GLN A 206 -21.02 -5.08 -9.88
CA GLN A 206 -21.39 -5.86 -11.07
C GLN A 206 -22.77 -6.50 -10.93
N ARG A 207 -23.02 -7.12 -9.76
CA ARG A 207 -24.31 -7.71 -9.45
C ARG A 207 -25.47 -6.68 -9.51
N ILE A 208 -25.23 -5.44 -9.13
CA ILE A 208 -26.20 -4.34 -9.26
C ILE A 208 -26.39 -3.99 -10.74
N CYS A 209 -25.30 -3.76 -11.48
CA CYS A 209 -25.34 -3.37 -12.90
C CYS A 209 -26.12 -4.37 -13.75
N GLU A 210 -25.85 -5.69 -13.59
CA GLU A 210 -26.57 -6.72 -14.31
C GLU A 210 -28.09 -6.69 -14.07
N ARG A 211 -28.52 -6.28 -12.90
CA ARG A 211 -29.96 -6.19 -12.58
C ARG A 211 -30.66 -4.99 -13.21
N PHE A 212 -29.92 -3.94 -13.50
CA PHE A 212 -30.44 -2.82 -14.27
C PHE A 212 -30.52 -3.13 -15.77
N ASP A 213 -29.63 -4.00 -16.30
CA ASP A 213 -29.60 -4.36 -17.70
C ASP A 213 -30.66 -5.39 -18.10
N ALA A 214 -31.07 -6.25 -17.18
CA ALA A 214 -32.03 -7.34 -17.43
C ALA A 214 -33.43 -6.87 -17.96
N GLY A 215 -33.64 -5.58 -18.07
CA GLY A 215 -34.88 -4.96 -18.57
C GLY A 215 -34.78 -4.29 -19.95
N ASP A 216 -33.59 -4.19 -20.57
CA ASP A 216 -33.42 -3.43 -21.83
C ASP A 216 -32.83 -4.30 -22.97
N GLU A 217 -33.71 -4.77 -23.87
CA GLU A 217 -33.32 -5.55 -25.06
C GLU A 217 -32.42 -4.76 -26.06
N ARG A 218 -32.26 -3.46 -25.94
CA ARG A 218 -31.50 -2.60 -26.87
C ARG A 218 -29.98 -2.63 -26.59
N ARG A 219 -29.60 -2.91 -25.33
CA ARG A 219 -28.19 -2.92 -24.90
C ARG A 219 -27.43 -4.18 -25.33
N SER A 220 -28.13 -5.28 -25.50
CA SER A 220 -27.51 -6.58 -25.86
C SER A 220 -26.93 -6.64 -27.29
N SER A 221 -27.21 -5.66 -28.16
CA SER A 221 -26.85 -5.71 -29.59
C SER A 221 -25.67 -4.83 -30.01
N SER A 222 -25.17 -3.93 -29.14
CA SER A 222 -24.15 -2.93 -29.49
C SER A 222 -22.78 -3.13 -28.80
N ARG A 223 -22.67 -4.08 -27.89
CA ARG A 223 -21.42 -4.29 -27.13
C ARG A 223 -20.54 -5.40 -27.76
N GLY A 224 -19.21 -5.20 -27.62
CA GLY A 224 -18.18 -6.14 -28.05
C GLY A 224 -18.18 -7.44 -27.22
N THR A 225 -17.02 -7.90 -26.77
CA THR A 225 -16.78 -9.20 -26.14
C THR A 225 -17.26 -9.31 -24.70
N GLY A 226 -17.75 -8.23 -24.05
CA GLY A 226 -18.23 -8.20 -22.65
C GLY A 226 -19.60 -8.90 -22.48
N SER A 227 -19.88 -9.34 -21.25
CA SER A 227 -21.20 -9.89 -20.88
C SER A 227 -22.26 -8.79 -20.94
N PRO A 228 -23.49 -9.07 -21.38
CA PRO A 228 -24.56 -8.08 -21.36
C PRO A 228 -24.76 -7.56 -19.90
N GLY A 229 -24.75 -6.23 -19.72
CA GLY A 229 -24.97 -5.63 -18.42
C GLY A 229 -23.74 -5.29 -17.62
N ASP A 230 -22.56 -5.64 -18.07
CA ASP A 230 -21.30 -5.31 -17.41
C ASP A 230 -20.70 -4.02 -18.03
N PRO A 231 -20.31 -3.01 -17.25
CA PRO A 231 -19.61 -1.84 -17.75
C PRO A 231 -18.19 -2.22 -18.20
N ASP A 232 -17.61 -1.43 -19.10
CA ASP A 232 -16.19 -1.54 -19.43
C ASP A 232 -15.33 -1.02 -18.27
N TRP A 233 -14.30 -1.78 -17.90
CA TRP A 233 -13.40 -1.44 -16.80
C TRP A 233 -12.11 -0.84 -17.32
N VAL A 234 -11.76 0.35 -16.81
CA VAL A 234 -10.48 1.02 -17.10
C VAL A 234 -9.71 1.15 -15.81
N CYS A 235 -8.67 0.35 -15.65
CA CYS A 235 -7.83 0.32 -14.45
C CYS A 235 -6.53 1.07 -14.70
N CYS A 236 -6.26 2.13 -13.96
CA CYS A 236 -4.98 2.85 -13.98
C CYS A 236 -4.10 2.38 -12.82
N SER A 237 -2.85 2.11 -13.11
CA SER A 237 -1.87 1.62 -12.14
C SER A 237 -0.53 2.35 -12.29
N ALA A 238 0.26 2.37 -11.22
CA ALA A 238 1.70 2.45 -11.35
C ALA A 238 2.25 1.14 -11.95
N THR A 239 3.54 1.10 -12.22
CA THR A 239 4.21 -0.11 -12.71
C THR A 239 4.31 -1.15 -11.58
N ILE A 240 3.61 -2.26 -11.72
CA ILE A 240 3.61 -3.42 -10.82
C ILE A 240 3.90 -4.71 -11.58
N GLY A 241 4.27 -5.79 -10.90
CA GLY A 241 4.67 -7.07 -11.51
C GLY A 241 3.52 -7.84 -12.16
N ASN A 242 2.28 -7.67 -11.65
CA ASN A 242 1.10 -8.43 -12.08
C ASN A 242 -0.11 -7.56 -12.43
N PRO A 243 0.02 -6.55 -13.32
CA PRO A 243 -1.03 -5.53 -13.51
C PRO A 243 -2.36 -6.11 -14.01
N VAL A 244 -2.34 -7.08 -14.91
CA VAL A 244 -3.57 -7.70 -15.45
C VAL A 244 -4.21 -8.62 -14.44
N ASP A 245 -3.41 -9.50 -13.80
CA ASP A 245 -3.93 -10.45 -12.81
C ASP A 245 -4.53 -9.72 -11.61
N HIS A 246 -3.86 -8.64 -11.15
CA HIS A 246 -4.35 -7.83 -10.06
C HIS A 246 -5.65 -7.09 -10.42
N ALA A 247 -5.71 -6.45 -11.59
CA ALA A 247 -6.94 -5.81 -12.07
C ALA A 247 -8.10 -6.81 -12.20
N ALA A 248 -7.82 -8.01 -12.74
CA ALA A 248 -8.79 -9.09 -12.84
C ALA A 248 -9.30 -9.55 -11.46
N THR A 249 -8.39 -9.74 -10.49
CA THR A 249 -8.74 -10.11 -9.12
C THR A 249 -9.62 -9.05 -8.45
N VAL A 250 -9.22 -7.78 -8.54
CA VAL A 250 -9.94 -6.66 -7.91
C VAL A 250 -11.30 -6.43 -8.56
N THR A 251 -11.40 -6.50 -9.89
CA THR A 251 -12.67 -6.28 -10.60
C THR A 251 -13.56 -7.50 -10.64
N GLY A 252 -13.02 -8.72 -10.47
CA GLY A 252 -13.74 -9.98 -10.67
C GLY A 252 -13.98 -10.31 -12.15
N GLN A 253 -13.22 -9.67 -13.07
CA GLN A 253 -13.26 -9.95 -14.51
C GLN A 253 -12.25 -11.02 -14.90
N SER A 254 -12.43 -11.64 -16.08
CA SER A 254 -11.42 -12.55 -16.63
C SER A 254 -10.15 -11.80 -17.01
N PRO A 255 -8.94 -12.31 -16.68
CA PRO A 255 -7.68 -11.73 -17.14
C PRO A 255 -7.63 -11.58 -18.67
N ASP A 256 -8.19 -12.53 -19.42
CA ASP A 256 -8.24 -12.52 -20.89
C ASP A 256 -9.09 -11.38 -21.47
N SER A 257 -9.94 -10.74 -20.66
CA SER A 257 -10.76 -9.61 -21.09
C SER A 257 -10.02 -8.26 -21.07
N PHE A 258 -8.82 -8.23 -20.49
CA PHE A 258 -8.05 -7.01 -20.34
C PHE A 258 -7.02 -6.80 -21.45
N ARG A 259 -6.97 -5.58 -21.95
CA ARG A 259 -5.88 -5.07 -22.79
C ARG A 259 -4.88 -4.34 -21.90
N LEU A 260 -3.64 -4.85 -21.83
CA LEU A 260 -2.55 -4.17 -21.15
C LEU A 260 -1.94 -3.08 -22.02
N VAL A 261 -1.73 -1.91 -21.41
CA VAL A 261 -0.99 -0.76 -21.97
C VAL A 261 0.05 -0.35 -20.92
N ASP A 262 1.29 -0.80 -21.08
CA ASP A 262 2.40 -0.65 -20.12
C ASP A 262 3.60 0.13 -20.67
N GLU A 263 3.63 0.42 -21.96
CA GLU A 263 4.66 1.24 -22.59
C GLU A 263 4.31 2.72 -22.46
N ASP A 264 5.07 3.46 -21.64
CA ASP A 264 4.94 4.90 -21.54
C ASP A 264 5.63 5.59 -22.73
N THR A 265 4.85 6.34 -23.51
CA THR A 265 5.31 7.05 -24.70
C THR A 265 5.33 8.58 -24.53
N SER A 266 5.23 9.07 -23.30
CA SER A 266 5.36 10.50 -22.99
C SER A 266 6.81 10.97 -23.01
N ALA A 267 7.04 12.28 -23.19
CA ALA A 267 8.37 12.87 -23.11
C ALA A 267 8.86 12.90 -21.66
N THR A 268 10.11 12.50 -21.45
CA THR A 268 10.75 12.60 -20.12
C THR A 268 12.21 13.07 -20.25
N GLY A 269 12.68 13.85 -19.27
CA GLY A 269 14.09 14.20 -19.15
C GLY A 269 14.92 13.08 -18.54
N PRO A 270 16.27 13.14 -18.63
CA PRO A 270 17.13 12.18 -17.97
C PRO A 270 17.09 12.35 -16.45
N THR A 271 16.87 11.26 -15.73
CA THR A 271 16.83 11.26 -14.26
C THR A 271 18.07 10.58 -13.69
N HIS A 272 18.80 11.32 -12.85
CA HIS A 272 19.97 10.81 -12.15
C HIS A 272 19.57 10.25 -10.80
N TRP A 273 19.76 8.96 -10.57
CA TRP A 273 19.57 8.30 -9.30
C TRP A 273 20.90 8.16 -8.55
N LEU A 274 20.91 8.55 -7.28
CA LEU A 274 22.02 8.34 -6.36
C LEU A 274 21.57 7.47 -5.19
N PHE A 275 22.28 6.40 -4.94
CA PHE A 275 22.16 5.60 -3.74
C PHE A 275 23.18 6.12 -2.73
N TRP A 276 22.67 6.84 -1.74
CA TRP A 276 23.47 7.51 -0.73
C TRP A 276 23.48 6.71 0.56
N ASN A 277 24.60 6.01 0.85
CA ASN A 277 24.74 5.21 2.07
C ASN A 277 25.50 6.01 3.14
N PRO A 278 24.86 6.42 4.25
CA PRO A 278 25.54 7.12 5.32
C PRO A 278 26.71 6.32 5.88
N PRO A 279 27.85 6.95 6.21
CA PRO A 279 29.00 6.21 6.75
C PRO A 279 28.72 5.67 8.16
N GLU A 280 29.42 4.60 8.51
CA GLU A 280 29.41 4.08 9.87
C GLU A 280 30.14 5.03 10.83
N TYR A 281 29.73 5.00 12.10
CA TYR A 281 30.49 5.70 13.13
C TYR A 281 31.82 4.99 13.39
N ASP A 282 32.87 5.77 13.66
CA ASP A 282 34.17 5.21 14.05
C ASP A 282 34.07 4.42 15.34
N ALA A 283 34.77 3.29 15.42
CA ALA A 283 34.78 2.36 16.56
C ALA A 283 35.18 2.97 17.94
N GLY A 284 35.52 4.26 17.97
CA GLY A 284 35.88 5.00 19.19
C GLY A 284 34.82 6.00 19.69
N GLU A 285 33.69 6.19 18.97
CA GLU A 285 32.67 7.21 19.30
C GLU A 285 31.59 6.73 20.29
N GLY A 286 31.72 5.51 20.86
CA GLY A 286 30.80 4.99 21.89
C GLY A 286 29.51 4.35 21.36
N PHE A 287 29.38 4.23 20.04
CA PHE A 287 28.30 3.52 19.38
C PHE A 287 28.76 2.09 19.04
N GLY A 288 27.89 1.10 19.15
CA GLY A 288 28.19 -0.28 18.75
C GLY A 288 28.67 -0.41 17.30
N SER A 289 29.45 -1.44 17.01
CA SER A 289 29.91 -1.70 15.62
C SER A 289 28.74 -1.85 14.65
N GLY A 290 28.84 -1.24 13.46
CA GLY A 290 27.81 -1.31 12.41
C GLY A 290 26.71 -0.26 12.49
N ARG A 291 26.72 0.67 13.44
CA ARG A 291 25.82 1.82 13.46
C ARG A 291 26.24 2.90 12.46
N ARG A 292 25.30 3.35 11.66
CA ARG A 292 25.49 4.38 10.65
C ARG A 292 24.99 5.74 11.13
N ARG A 293 25.47 6.80 10.48
CA ARG A 293 24.87 8.15 10.66
C ARG A 293 23.42 8.12 10.20
N SER A 294 22.56 8.85 10.93
CA SER A 294 21.13 8.90 10.64
C SER A 294 20.84 9.38 9.21
N SER A 295 19.99 8.65 8.48
CA SER A 295 19.50 9.07 7.16
C SER A 295 18.90 10.46 7.19
N HIS A 296 18.11 10.80 8.21
CA HIS A 296 17.50 12.12 8.40
C HIS A 296 18.52 13.25 8.43
N VAL A 297 19.68 13.05 9.08
CA VAL A 297 20.75 14.05 9.18
C VAL A 297 21.43 14.24 7.84
N GLU A 298 21.73 13.16 7.13
CA GLU A 298 22.34 13.20 5.81
C GLU A 298 21.38 13.79 4.77
N THR A 299 20.10 13.40 4.79
CA THR A 299 19.05 13.98 3.92
C THR A 299 18.91 15.48 4.15
N LYS A 300 18.90 15.93 5.44
CA LYS A 300 18.86 17.37 5.76
C LYS A 300 20.07 18.11 5.20
N ARG A 301 21.27 17.53 5.28
CA ARG A 301 22.49 18.16 4.72
C ARG A 301 22.38 18.34 3.20
N LEU A 302 21.95 17.30 2.50
CA LEU A 302 21.71 17.34 1.06
C LEU A 302 20.63 18.37 0.71
N PHE A 303 19.50 18.34 1.42
CA PHE A 303 18.38 19.26 1.22
C PHE A 303 18.82 20.72 1.35
N VAL A 304 19.48 21.09 2.46
CA VAL A 304 19.95 22.45 2.71
C VAL A 304 20.98 22.90 1.67
N ASP A 305 21.90 22.03 1.27
CA ASP A 305 22.91 22.30 0.26
C ASP A 305 22.30 22.52 -1.14
N LEU A 306 21.30 21.72 -1.52
CA LEU A 306 20.64 21.80 -2.83
C LEU A 306 19.69 23.00 -2.91
N VAL A 307 18.92 23.27 -1.87
CA VAL A 307 18.05 24.45 -1.78
C VAL A 307 18.89 25.74 -1.80
N ALA A 308 20.01 25.81 -1.05
CA ALA A 308 20.93 26.94 -1.10
C ALA A 308 21.57 27.16 -2.49
N ARG A 309 21.68 26.11 -3.30
CA ARG A 309 22.17 26.17 -4.68
C ARG A 309 21.09 26.61 -5.67
N GLY A 310 19.85 26.79 -5.22
CA GLY A 310 18.73 27.27 -6.01
C GLY A 310 17.86 26.18 -6.61
N TYR A 311 18.09 24.90 -6.28
CA TYR A 311 17.24 23.79 -6.71
C TYR A 311 15.94 23.72 -5.91
N GLN A 312 14.84 23.52 -6.60
CA GLN A 312 13.57 23.21 -5.96
C GLN A 312 13.59 21.73 -5.53
N THR A 313 13.56 21.50 -4.21
CA THR A 313 13.86 20.20 -3.61
C THR A 313 12.73 19.71 -2.72
N VAL A 314 12.29 18.49 -2.92
CA VAL A 314 11.39 17.77 -1.98
C VAL A 314 12.14 16.62 -1.30
N ALA A 315 11.97 16.50 0.02
CA ALA A 315 12.44 15.37 0.81
C ALA A 315 11.24 14.57 1.32
N PHE A 316 11.12 13.33 0.89
CA PHE A 316 10.11 12.39 1.39
C PHE A 316 10.62 11.68 2.63
N THR A 317 9.77 11.58 3.65
CA THR A 317 10.04 10.86 4.90
C THR A 317 8.81 10.11 5.39
N ARG A 318 8.99 9.00 6.09
CA ARG A 318 7.90 8.17 6.61
C ARG A 318 7.14 8.79 7.80
N SER A 319 7.68 9.81 8.45
CA SER A 319 7.16 10.37 9.69
C SER A 319 6.77 11.83 9.55
N ARG A 320 5.51 12.14 9.95
CA ARG A 320 5.01 13.54 10.03
C ARG A 320 5.86 14.42 10.93
N GLN A 321 6.33 13.89 12.07
CA GLN A 321 7.21 14.61 12.99
C GLN A 321 8.56 14.91 12.39
N VAL A 322 9.11 13.96 11.64
CA VAL A 322 10.38 14.15 10.93
C VAL A 322 10.20 15.25 9.90
N ALA A 323 9.11 15.23 9.12
CA ALA A 323 8.83 16.28 8.14
C ALA A 323 8.78 17.68 8.78
N GLU A 324 8.00 17.87 9.86
CA GLU A 324 7.87 19.16 10.56
C GLU A 324 9.20 19.63 11.18
N ARG A 325 9.87 18.71 11.86
CA ARG A 325 11.13 19.00 12.54
C ARG A 325 12.21 19.41 11.53
N TYR A 326 12.40 18.59 10.50
CA TYR A 326 13.49 18.84 9.55
C TYR A 326 13.19 19.97 8.58
N ALA A 327 11.93 20.30 8.29
CA ALA A 327 11.58 21.55 7.62
C ALA A 327 12.02 22.77 8.46
N THR A 328 11.75 22.76 9.77
CA THR A 328 12.15 23.82 10.71
C THR A 328 13.66 23.91 10.84
N ASP A 329 14.34 22.78 11.04
CA ASP A 329 15.80 22.72 11.19
C ASP A 329 16.51 23.14 9.90
N SER A 330 16.00 22.74 8.73
CA SER A 330 16.53 23.14 7.41
C SER A 330 16.39 24.64 7.18
N ALA A 331 15.24 25.22 7.52
CA ALA A 331 15.03 26.67 7.46
C ALA A 331 15.97 27.43 8.41
N SER A 332 16.30 26.86 9.59
CA SER A 332 17.29 27.44 10.49
C SER A 332 18.71 27.41 9.89
N ASP A 333 19.12 26.24 9.39
CA ASP A 333 20.46 26.08 8.79
C ASP A 333 20.64 26.98 7.56
N LEU A 334 19.60 27.20 6.75
CA LEU A 334 19.63 28.15 5.63
C LEU A 334 19.80 29.62 6.10
N ARG A 335 19.09 30.02 7.18
CA ARG A 335 19.24 31.35 7.77
C ARG A 335 20.67 31.58 8.28
N ASP A 336 21.25 30.58 8.93
CA ASP A 336 22.63 30.66 9.46
C ASP A 336 23.67 30.76 8.33
N ARG A 337 23.34 30.27 7.13
CA ARG A 337 24.14 30.42 5.91
C ARG A 337 23.90 31.76 5.19
N GLY A 338 22.93 32.58 5.62
CA GLY A 338 22.54 33.82 4.99
C GLY A 338 21.53 33.71 3.86
N GLU A 339 21.01 32.51 3.61
CA GLU A 339 19.99 32.22 2.57
C GLU A 339 18.56 32.51 3.10
N HIS A 340 18.34 33.79 3.47
CA HIS A 340 17.12 34.20 4.17
C HIS A 340 15.84 34.06 3.34
N GLU A 341 15.90 34.18 2.03
CA GLU A 341 14.76 34.03 1.13
C GLU A 341 14.38 32.54 1.01
N ALA A 342 15.33 31.68 0.72
CA ALA A 342 15.11 30.23 0.66
C ALA A 342 14.59 29.70 2.00
N ALA A 343 15.13 30.17 3.12
CA ALA A 343 14.71 29.78 4.46
C ALA A 343 13.24 30.07 4.80
N ARG A 344 12.64 31.11 4.19
CA ARG A 344 11.22 31.45 4.37
C ARG A 344 10.30 30.57 3.55
N ASN A 345 10.82 30.02 2.47
CA ASN A 345 10.11 29.22 1.47
C ASN A 345 10.43 27.71 1.59
N VAL A 346 10.75 27.26 2.83
CA VAL A 346 10.84 25.85 3.22
C VAL A 346 9.66 25.50 4.11
N HIS A 347 8.91 24.46 3.73
CA HIS A 347 7.69 24.05 4.41
C HIS A 347 7.67 22.55 4.70
N ALA A 348 6.85 22.15 5.70
CA ALA A 348 6.42 20.77 5.86
C ALA A 348 5.07 20.57 5.14
N TYR A 349 4.91 19.43 4.46
CA TYR A 349 3.67 19.07 3.79
C TYR A 349 3.18 17.70 4.29
N GLN A 350 1.90 17.62 4.66
CA GLN A 350 1.30 16.40 5.19
C GLN A 350 -0.23 16.46 5.07
N ALA A 351 -0.87 15.29 5.07
CA ALA A 351 -2.32 15.15 4.90
C ALA A 351 -3.15 15.85 6.01
N ALA A 352 -2.56 16.16 7.17
CA ALA A 352 -3.25 16.85 8.27
C ALA A 352 -3.29 18.38 8.12
N LEU A 353 -2.62 18.96 7.11
CA LEU A 353 -2.75 20.39 6.81
C LEU A 353 -4.17 20.73 6.35
N THR A 354 -4.60 21.97 6.61
CA THR A 354 -5.85 22.50 6.05
C THR A 354 -5.77 22.56 4.52
N ASP A 355 -6.92 22.44 3.85
CA ASP A 355 -6.99 22.49 2.39
C ASP A 355 -6.39 23.82 1.85
N GLU A 356 -6.69 24.97 2.52
CA GLU A 356 -6.12 26.28 2.20
C GLU A 356 -4.58 26.26 2.26
N ARG A 357 -4.00 25.68 3.33
CA ARG A 357 -2.56 25.64 3.50
C ARG A 357 -1.86 24.70 2.52
N ARG A 358 -2.52 23.61 2.15
CA ARG A 358 -2.02 22.72 1.11
C ARG A 358 -1.95 23.43 -0.23
N GLY A 359 -3.06 24.07 -0.66
CA GLY A 359 -3.11 24.82 -1.90
C GLY A 359 -2.04 25.93 -1.97
N GLU A 360 -1.82 26.67 -0.88
CA GLU A 360 -0.74 27.69 -0.85
C GLU A 360 0.66 27.10 -1.12
N ILE A 361 0.94 25.89 -0.59
CA ILE A 361 2.24 25.23 -0.81
C ILE A 361 2.32 24.65 -2.23
N GLU A 362 1.23 24.07 -2.74
CA GLU A 362 1.11 23.51 -4.08
C GLU A 362 1.29 24.59 -5.14
N ASP A 363 0.54 25.71 -5.05
CA ASP A 363 0.69 26.89 -5.91
C ASP A 363 2.11 27.47 -5.85
N GLY A 364 2.68 27.50 -4.63
CA GLY A 364 4.04 27.95 -4.43
C GLY A 364 5.11 27.05 -5.03
N LEU A 365 4.86 25.73 -5.09
CA LEU A 365 5.73 24.78 -5.77
C LEU A 365 5.63 24.95 -7.27
N ASP A 366 4.43 25.07 -7.81
CA ASP A 366 4.23 25.26 -9.25
C ASP A 366 4.82 26.57 -9.76
N SER A 367 4.58 27.68 -9.05
CA SER A 367 5.17 28.98 -9.38
C SER A 367 6.70 29.06 -9.14
N GLY A 368 7.29 28.10 -8.44
CA GLY A 368 8.70 28.09 -8.04
C GLY A 368 9.02 29.04 -6.87
N GLU A 369 8.05 29.60 -6.18
CA GLU A 369 8.23 30.42 -4.97
C GLU A 369 8.68 29.56 -3.79
N VAL A 370 8.01 28.42 -3.57
CA VAL A 370 8.42 27.42 -2.57
C VAL A 370 9.66 26.69 -3.06
N ARG A 371 10.76 26.78 -2.30
CA ARG A 371 12.07 26.25 -2.67
C ARG A 371 12.35 24.86 -2.11
N GLY A 372 11.70 24.51 -1.01
CA GLY A 372 11.94 23.24 -0.38
C GLY A 372 10.76 22.74 0.42
N VAL A 373 10.50 21.45 0.33
CA VAL A 373 9.43 20.80 1.08
C VAL A 373 9.93 19.49 1.72
N TRP A 374 9.62 19.32 3.00
CA TRP A 374 9.69 18.02 3.66
C TRP A 374 8.28 17.43 3.70
N SER A 375 8.10 16.30 3.04
CA SER A 375 6.78 15.69 2.88
C SER A 375 6.75 14.26 3.44
N THR A 376 5.56 13.83 3.85
CA THR A 376 5.22 12.42 3.93
C THR A 376 4.77 11.95 2.53
N ASN A 377 4.22 10.73 2.43
CA ASN A 377 3.58 10.24 1.20
C ASN A 377 2.40 11.11 0.69
N ALA A 378 2.04 12.18 1.39
CA ALA A 378 0.96 13.08 0.99
C ALA A 378 1.22 13.83 -0.34
N LEU A 379 2.49 14.00 -0.76
CA LEU A 379 2.88 14.54 -2.08
C LEU A 379 3.19 13.43 -3.12
N GLU A 380 3.01 12.18 -2.76
CA GLU A 380 3.26 11.04 -3.64
C GLU A 380 2.17 10.89 -4.70
N LEU A 381 0.90 11.05 -4.28
CA LEU A 381 -0.29 10.85 -5.12
C LEU A 381 -1.19 12.09 -5.12
N GLY A 382 -1.86 12.34 -6.25
CA GLY A 382 -2.99 13.28 -6.34
C GLY A 382 -2.67 14.76 -6.15
N VAL A 383 -1.47 15.19 -6.50
CA VAL A 383 -1.11 16.61 -6.53
C VAL A 383 -0.38 16.88 -7.84
N ASP A 384 -0.94 17.76 -8.65
CA ASP A 384 -0.25 18.28 -9.82
C ASP A 384 0.66 19.43 -9.39
N ILE A 385 1.85 19.07 -8.91
CA ILE A 385 2.94 20.00 -8.68
C ILE A 385 3.87 19.91 -9.88
N GLY A 386 4.06 21.00 -10.59
CA GLY A 386 5.03 21.05 -11.69
C GLY A 386 6.36 20.40 -11.28
N GLY A 387 7.02 19.71 -12.22
CA GLY A 387 8.20 18.90 -11.90
C GLY A 387 9.26 19.62 -11.08
N LEU A 388 9.83 18.91 -10.11
CA LEU A 388 10.85 19.39 -9.18
C LEU A 388 12.24 19.14 -9.75
N ASP A 389 13.23 19.94 -9.34
CA ASP A 389 14.62 19.73 -9.77
C ASP A 389 15.23 18.49 -9.07
N VAL A 390 14.91 18.32 -7.77
CA VAL A 390 15.51 17.29 -6.91
C VAL A 390 14.48 16.66 -5.99
N VAL A 391 14.52 15.34 -5.90
CA VAL A 391 13.80 14.55 -4.89
C VAL A 391 14.82 13.82 -4.01
N LEU A 392 14.62 13.88 -2.71
CA LEU A 392 15.37 13.15 -1.70
C LEU A 392 14.43 12.13 -1.03
N LEU A 393 14.82 10.88 -0.97
CA LEU A 393 14.12 9.83 -0.22
C LEU A 393 14.87 9.60 1.09
N ASP A 394 14.26 9.93 2.22
CA ASP A 394 14.82 9.75 3.55
C ASP A 394 14.51 8.32 4.06
N GLY A 395 15.34 7.38 3.67
CA GLY A 395 15.13 5.95 3.71
C GLY A 395 14.41 5.43 2.47
N TYR A 396 14.50 4.14 2.24
CA TYR A 396 13.72 3.43 1.22
C TYR A 396 12.23 3.44 1.63
N PRO A 397 11.29 3.85 0.77
CA PRO A 397 9.89 4.05 1.17
C PRO A 397 9.12 2.74 1.45
N GLY A 398 9.77 1.58 1.31
CA GLY A 398 9.23 0.26 1.60
C GLY A 398 8.95 -0.56 0.35
N THR A 399 8.66 0.07 -0.78
CA THR A 399 8.48 -0.57 -2.08
C THR A 399 9.20 0.20 -3.18
N ARG A 400 9.63 -0.50 -4.23
CA ARG A 400 10.21 0.12 -5.44
C ARG A 400 9.19 1.01 -6.15
N MET A 401 7.94 0.55 -6.19
CA MET A 401 6.83 1.30 -6.74
C MET A 401 6.75 2.69 -6.09
N ALA A 402 6.69 2.76 -4.75
CA ALA A 402 6.65 4.04 -4.03
C ALA A 402 7.92 4.88 -4.27
N ALA A 403 9.11 4.25 -4.33
CA ALA A 403 10.35 4.94 -4.63
C ALA A 403 10.33 5.59 -6.03
N PHE A 404 9.81 4.89 -7.04
CA PHE A 404 9.64 5.43 -8.39
C PHE A 404 8.54 6.48 -8.47
N GLN A 405 7.42 6.33 -7.74
CA GLN A 405 6.36 7.33 -7.66
C GLN A 405 6.86 8.64 -7.04
N GLN A 406 7.54 8.55 -5.89
CA GLN A 406 8.16 9.70 -5.25
C GLN A 406 9.27 10.29 -6.12
N GLY A 407 10.16 9.45 -6.66
CA GLY A 407 11.23 9.85 -7.59
C GLY A 407 10.71 10.47 -8.88
N GLY A 408 9.56 10.01 -9.37
CA GLY A 408 8.89 10.54 -10.55
C GLY A 408 8.36 11.97 -10.39
N ARG A 409 8.33 12.51 -9.18
CA ARG A 409 8.11 13.94 -8.93
C ARG A 409 9.31 14.81 -9.33
N ALA A 410 10.47 14.21 -9.59
CA ALA A 410 11.63 14.91 -10.11
C ALA A 410 11.60 14.96 -11.64
N GLY A 411 11.74 16.15 -12.22
CA GLY A 411 11.81 16.41 -13.66
C GLY A 411 10.74 17.40 -14.14
N ARG A 412 11.18 18.46 -14.82
CA ARG A 412 10.32 19.41 -15.52
C ARG A 412 10.39 19.15 -17.01
N GLY A 413 9.36 18.52 -17.55
CA GLY A 413 9.35 18.19 -18.97
C GLY A 413 10.56 17.35 -19.38
N THR A 414 11.47 17.90 -20.18
CA THR A 414 12.69 17.21 -20.66
C THR A 414 13.97 17.62 -19.90
N ASP A 415 13.87 18.39 -18.83
CA ASP A 415 15.05 18.85 -18.07
C ASP A 415 15.64 17.71 -17.22
N PRO A 416 16.98 17.69 -17.03
CA PRO A 416 17.63 16.69 -16.20
C PRO A 416 17.27 16.86 -14.71
N SER A 417 16.89 15.80 -14.03
CA SER A 417 16.53 15.76 -12.63
C SER A 417 17.43 14.86 -11.78
N LEU A 418 17.33 14.99 -10.45
CA LEU A 418 18.11 14.24 -9.48
C LEU A 418 17.18 13.61 -8.45
N VAL A 419 17.35 12.31 -8.25
CA VAL A 419 16.76 11.57 -7.13
C VAL A 419 17.88 11.01 -6.27
N ALA A 420 17.87 11.26 -4.96
CA ALA A 420 18.82 10.65 -4.05
C ALA A 420 18.10 9.87 -2.95
N MET A 421 18.31 8.56 -2.92
CA MET A 421 17.83 7.68 -1.86
C MET A 421 18.90 7.57 -0.78
N VAL A 422 18.59 8.08 0.41
CA VAL A 422 19.50 8.11 1.56
C VAL A 422 19.15 6.97 2.50
N ALA A 423 19.99 5.94 2.56
CA ALA A 423 19.69 4.73 3.29
C ALA A 423 19.59 4.91 4.80
N GLY A 424 18.62 4.20 5.40
CA GLY A 424 18.55 3.92 6.82
C GLY A 424 19.49 2.77 7.24
N GLU A 425 19.34 2.33 8.50
CA GLU A 425 20.12 1.21 9.05
C GLU A 425 19.39 -0.15 8.87
N ASP A 426 18.17 -0.17 8.36
CA ASP A 426 17.35 -1.37 8.28
C ASP A 426 17.78 -2.31 7.12
N GLN A 427 17.24 -3.53 7.14
CA GLN A 427 17.59 -4.59 6.21
C GLN A 427 17.34 -4.21 4.75
N LEU A 428 16.17 -3.64 4.44
CA LEU A 428 15.79 -3.28 3.06
C LEU A 428 16.70 -2.19 2.50
N ASP A 429 16.92 -1.13 3.28
CA ASP A 429 17.77 -0.02 2.89
C ASP A 429 19.20 -0.50 2.58
N GLN A 430 19.78 -1.28 3.51
CA GLN A 430 21.15 -1.75 3.35
C GLN A 430 21.29 -2.84 2.27
N TYR A 431 20.28 -3.69 2.10
CA TYR A 431 20.25 -4.66 0.99
C TYR A 431 20.32 -3.93 -0.36
N LEU A 432 19.49 -2.91 -0.57
CA LEU A 432 19.47 -2.17 -1.83
C LEU A 432 20.76 -1.34 -2.06
N MET A 433 21.43 -0.88 -0.99
CA MET A 433 22.74 -0.24 -1.12
C MET A 433 23.83 -1.22 -1.57
N ALA A 434 23.75 -2.49 -1.16
CA ALA A 434 24.66 -3.56 -1.58
C ALA A 434 24.28 -4.15 -2.96
N HIS A 435 22.99 -4.19 -3.26
CA HIS A 435 22.44 -4.80 -4.49
C HIS A 435 21.62 -3.78 -5.32
N PRO A 436 22.18 -2.66 -5.77
CA PRO A 436 21.44 -1.61 -6.48
C PRO A 436 20.84 -2.09 -7.81
N ARG A 437 21.36 -3.17 -8.41
CA ARG A 437 20.77 -3.77 -9.61
C ARG A 437 19.38 -4.32 -9.37
N ASP A 438 19.12 -4.90 -8.21
CA ASP A 438 17.81 -5.45 -7.85
C ASP A 438 16.74 -4.37 -7.83
N PHE A 439 17.10 -3.13 -7.49
CA PHE A 439 16.21 -2.00 -7.56
C PHE A 439 15.82 -1.60 -9.00
N PHE A 440 16.75 -1.66 -9.94
CA PHE A 440 16.54 -1.17 -11.31
C PHE A 440 16.18 -2.24 -12.33
N GLU A 441 16.62 -3.48 -12.13
CA GLU A 441 16.64 -4.52 -13.17
C GLU A 441 15.70 -5.70 -12.86
N ASN A 442 15.27 -5.89 -11.60
CA ASN A 442 14.30 -6.93 -11.26
C ASN A 442 12.88 -6.53 -11.65
N ASP A 443 11.99 -7.51 -11.75
CA ASP A 443 10.56 -7.27 -11.96
C ASP A 443 9.99 -6.45 -10.78
N PRO A 444 9.03 -5.55 -11.03
CA PRO A 444 8.34 -4.82 -9.97
C PRO A 444 7.62 -5.75 -9.00
N GLU A 445 7.34 -5.24 -7.80
CA GLU A 445 6.56 -5.96 -6.79
C GLU A 445 5.15 -6.28 -7.29
N GLU A 446 4.63 -7.42 -6.88
CA GLU A 446 3.25 -7.83 -7.17
C GLU A 446 2.28 -7.23 -6.14
N ALA A 447 1.13 -6.75 -6.61
CA ALA A 447 0.01 -6.37 -5.76
C ALA A 447 -0.86 -7.59 -5.50
N ILE A 448 -1.10 -7.90 -4.21
CA ILE A 448 -1.83 -9.10 -3.81
C ILE A 448 -3.09 -8.72 -3.04
N SER A 449 -4.20 -9.40 -3.33
CA SER A 449 -5.45 -9.32 -2.59
C SER A 449 -6.17 -10.67 -2.66
N ASN A 450 -6.88 -11.03 -1.58
CA ASN A 450 -7.64 -12.28 -1.49
C ASN A 450 -9.14 -12.00 -1.27
N PRO A 451 -9.92 -11.83 -2.34
CA PRO A 451 -11.38 -11.65 -2.22
C PRO A 451 -12.12 -12.93 -1.79
N GLU A 452 -11.46 -14.11 -1.84
CA GLU A 452 -12.04 -15.38 -1.43
C GLU A 452 -11.85 -15.67 0.07
N ASN A 453 -11.28 -14.71 0.81
CA ASN A 453 -11.11 -14.82 2.25
C ASN A 453 -12.46 -15.04 2.95
N GLU A 454 -12.61 -16.19 3.62
CA GLU A 454 -13.86 -16.63 4.25
C GLU A 454 -14.32 -15.70 5.38
N HIS A 455 -13.42 -14.98 6.04
CA HIS A 455 -13.77 -14.01 7.08
C HIS A 455 -14.44 -12.74 6.54
N LEU A 456 -14.23 -12.40 5.27
CA LEU A 456 -14.84 -11.23 4.63
C LEU A 456 -16.23 -11.53 4.05
N LEU A 457 -16.42 -12.75 3.56
CA LEU A 457 -17.57 -13.12 2.75
C LEU A 457 -18.92 -12.94 3.46
N PRO A 458 -19.11 -13.32 4.74
CA PRO A 458 -20.40 -13.15 5.43
C PRO A 458 -20.90 -11.71 5.45
N ASP A 459 -20.00 -10.75 5.72
CA ASP A 459 -20.34 -9.33 5.79
C ASP A 459 -20.74 -8.79 4.41
N HIS A 460 -20.01 -9.17 3.37
CA HIS A 460 -20.36 -8.78 2.00
C HIS A 460 -21.66 -9.42 1.51
N VAL A 461 -21.97 -10.63 1.92
CA VAL A 461 -23.24 -11.31 1.61
C VAL A 461 -24.40 -10.61 2.31
N ARG A 462 -24.29 -10.24 3.61
CA ARG A 462 -25.28 -9.42 4.31
C ARG A 462 -25.51 -8.08 3.58
N ALA A 463 -24.42 -7.40 3.22
CA ALA A 463 -24.47 -6.14 2.50
C ALA A 463 -25.16 -6.28 1.13
N ALA A 464 -24.82 -7.34 0.37
CA ALA A 464 -25.46 -7.64 -0.91
C ALA A 464 -26.96 -7.94 -0.77
N ALA A 465 -27.37 -8.67 0.29
CA ALA A 465 -28.77 -8.95 0.57
C ALA A 465 -29.58 -7.68 0.88
N ARG A 466 -28.95 -6.71 1.54
CA ARG A 466 -29.54 -5.39 1.85
C ARG A 466 -29.68 -4.50 0.62
N GLU A 467 -28.74 -4.59 -0.32
CA GLU A 467 -28.77 -3.83 -1.59
C GLU A 467 -29.85 -4.37 -2.53
N ASN A 468 -29.93 -5.68 -2.65
CA ASN A 468 -30.93 -6.38 -3.46
C ASN A 468 -30.98 -7.86 -3.05
N TRP A 469 -32.17 -8.48 -3.17
CA TRP A 469 -32.37 -9.88 -2.80
C TRP A 469 -31.35 -10.81 -3.45
N LEU A 470 -30.75 -11.69 -2.64
CA LEU A 470 -29.84 -12.72 -3.15
C LEU A 470 -30.61 -13.79 -3.95
N ARG A 471 -29.92 -14.39 -4.88
CA ARG A 471 -30.37 -15.52 -5.74
C ARG A 471 -29.39 -16.67 -5.65
N SER A 472 -29.84 -17.88 -5.97
CA SER A 472 -28.96 -19.07 -5.99
C SER A 472 -27.78 -18.91 -6.96
N GLY A 473 -27.95 -18.18 -8.07
CA GLY A 473 -26.89 -17.93 -9.07
C GLY A 473 -25.97 -16.73 -8.75
N ASP A 474 -26.08 -16.15 -7.56
CA ASP A 474 -25.17 -15.08 -7.12
C ASP A 474 -23.79 -15.67 -6.64
N ASP A 475 -23.65 -17.01 -6.57
CA ASP A 475 -22.38 -17.71 -6.32
C ASP A 475 -21.27 -17.31 -7.31
N ARG A 476 -21.61 -16.98 -8.54
CA ARG A 476 -20.67 -16.46 -9.55
C ARG A 476 -19.96 -15.15 -9.14
N TYR A 477 -20.51 -14.38 -8.20
CA TYR A 477 -19.89 -13.16 -7.67
C TYR A 477 -19.12 -13.41 -6.37
N PHE A 478 -19.55 -14.42 -5.60
CA PHE A 478 -19.09 -14.65 -4.23
C PHE A 478 -18.27 -15.94 -4.06
N GLY A 479 -18.13 -16.75 -5.12
CA GLY A 479 -17.35 -17.98 -5.11
C GLY A 479 -18.07 -19.18 -4.50
N GLU A 480 -17.33 -20.29 -4.42
CA GLU A 480 -17.83 -21.58 -3.96
C GLU A 480 -18.43 -21.57 -2.54
N PRO A 481 -17.90 -20.83 -1.54
CA PRO A 481 -18.44 -20.82 -0.18
C PRO A 481 -19.80 -20.12 -0.03
N PHE A 482 -20.27 -19.40 -1.05
CA PHE A 482 -21.49 -18.60 -0.99
C PHE A 482 -22.75 -19.36 -0.51
N PRO A 483 -23.07 -20.59 -0.99
CA PRO A 483 -24.25 -21.31 -0.53
C PRO A 483 -24.22 -21.64 0.97
N ASP A 484 -23.05 -22.00 1.50
CA ASP A 484 -22.87 -22.34 2.91
C ASP A 484 -22.98 -21.09 3.78
N VAL A 485 -22.34 -19.99 3.38
CA VAL A 485 -22.47 -18.68 4.07
C VAL A 485 -23.93 -18.21 4.10
N VAL A 486 -24.68 -18.35 2.99
CA VAL A 486 -26.12 -18.02 2.96
C VAL A 486 -26.93 -18.90 3.90
N ALA A 487 -26.58 -20.20 4.04
CA ALA A 487 -27.24 -21.11 4.96
C ALA A 487 -26.97 -20.70 6.41
N ASP A 488 -25.72 -20.43 6.77
CA ASP A 488 -25.30 -19.99 8.12
C ASP A 488 -25.98 -18.67 8.52
N LEU A 489 -25.97 -17.66 7.63
CA LEU A 489 -26.64 -16.39 7.87
C LEU A 489 -28.16 -16.53 7.96
N THR A 490 -28.76 -17.52 7.29
CA THR A 490 -30.19 -17.82 7.41
C THR A 490 -30.48 -18.47 8.76
N GLU A 491 -29.61 -19.36 9.24
CA GLU A 491 -29.75 -19.99 10.56
C GLU A 491 -29.55 -18.99 11.69
N ALA A 492 -28.59 -18.06 11.53
CA ALA A 492 -28.36 -16.96 12.46
C ALA A 492 -29.51 -15.95 12.51
N GLY A 493 -30.39 -15.91 11.50
CA GLY A 493 -31.50 -14.99 11.42
C GLY A 493 -31.18 -13.64 10.75
N ASP A 494 -30.00 -13.50 10.16
CA ASP A 494 -29.61 -12.31 9.40
C ASP A 494 -30.29 -12.26 8.03
N LEU A 495 -30.66 -13.42 7.48
CA LEU A 495 -31.32 -13.56 6.19
C LEU A 495 -32.68 -14.26 6.31
N ASP A 496 -33.72 -13.67 5.73
CA ASP A 496 -35.04 -14.29 5.56
C ASP A 496 -35.15 -14.95 4.18
N ARG A 497 -35.42 -16.28 4.17
CA ARG A 497 -35.55 -17.06 2.96
C ARG A 497 -37.00 -17.05 2.45
N ARG A 498 -37.19 -16.66 1.20
CA ARG A 498 -38.49 -16.62 0.53
C ARG A 498 -38.51 -17.44 -0.76
N THR A 499 -39.63 -18.10 -1.03
CA THR A 499 -39.91 -18.72 -2.30
C THR A 499 -40.78 -17.79 -3.13
N THR A 500 -40.33 -17.47 -4.34
CA THR A 500 -41.06 -16.62 -5.30
C THR A 500 -41.30 -17.40 -6.60
N ASP A 501 -42.11 -16.84 -7.50
CA ASP A 501 -42.34 -17.45 -8.83
C ASP A 501 -41.05 -17.57 -9.65
N ALA A 502 -40.06 -16.73 -9.35
CA ALA A 502 -38.75 -16.71 -9.98
C ALA A 502 -37.68 -17.51 -9.19
N GLY A 503 -38.07 -18.39 -8.26
CA GLY A 503 -37.21 -19.24 -7.45
C GLY A 503 -36.90 -18.68 -6.05
N LEU A 504 -35.89 -19.27 -5.40
CA LEU A 504 -35.48 -18.89 -4.04
C LEU A 504 -34.84 -17.52 -4.03
N ARG A 505 -35.14 -16.79 -2.95
CA ARG A 505 -34.58 -15.46 -2.65
C ARG A 505 -34.25 -15.36 -1.16
N TRP A 506 -33.23 -14.56 -0.84
CA TRP A 506 -32.90 -14.22 0.55
C TRP A 506 -32.84 -12.70 0.68
N LEU A 507 -33.45 -12.20 1.74
CA LEU A 507 -33.51 -10.78 2.10
C LEU A 507 -32.74 -10.59 3.39
N TYR A 508 -32.09 -9.43 3.52
CA TYR A 508 -31.57 -9.02 4.81
C TYR A 508 -32.72 -8.72 5.79
N ASP A 509 -32.72 -9.38 6.94
CA ASP A 509 -33.73 -9.26 8.01
C ASP A 509 -33.10 -8.83 9.35
N GLY A 510 -31.80 -8.57 9.39
CA GLY A 510 -31.11 -8.08 10.57
C GLY A 510 -31.45 -6.63 10.95
N GLU A 511 -31.10 -6.24 12.16
CA GLU A 511 -31.21 -4.84 12.61
C GLU A 511 -30.03 -4.02 12.08
N GLY A 512 -30.25 -2.72 11.76
CA GLY A 512 -29.18 -1.83 11.36
C GLY A 512 -28.83 -1.83 9.86
N SER A 513 -27.59 -1.51 9.57
CA SER A 513 -27.04 -1.47 8.20
C SER A 513 -25.71 -2.22 8.16
N PRO A 514 -25.67 -3.39 7.52
CA PRO A 514 -24.45 -4.20 7.45
C PRO A 514 -23.29 -3.43 6.82
N GLN A 515 -23.56 -2.47 5.93
CA GLN A 515 -22.53 -1.62 5.37
C GLN A 515 -21.85 -0.73 6.42
N HIS A 516 -22.58 -0.27 7.45
CA HIS A 516 -22.02 0.60 8.49
C HIS A 516 -21.36 -0.18 9.63
N GLU A 517 -21.57 -1.47 9.70
CA GLU A 517 -20.99 -2.38 10.70
C GLU A 517 -19.65 -2.95 10.23
N MET A 518 -19.37 -2.93 8.93
CA MET A 518 -18.15 -3.45 8.31
C MET A 518 -17.17 -2.31 7.97
N SER A 519 -15.90 -2.46 8.34
CA SER A 519 -14.80 -1.61 7.88
C SER A 519 -14.14 -2.21 6.64
N LEU A 520 -13.88 -1.41 5.60
CA LEU A 520 -13.13 -1.90 4.43
C LEU A 520 -11.61 -2.00 4.69
N ARG A 521 -11.12 -1.66 5.87
CA ARG A 521 -9.68 -1.61 6.19
C ARG A 521 -9.24 -2.59 7.26
N THR A 522 -10.19 -3.34 7.84
CA THR A 522 -9.92 -4.29 8.92
C THR A 522 -10.73 -5.57 8.71
N ILE A 523 -10.18 -6.69 9.15
CA ILE A 523 -10.91 -7.94 9.27
C ILE A 523 -11.17 -8.17 10.76
N GLY A 524 -12.45 -8.29 11.16
CA GLY A 524 -12.87 -8.50 12.53
C GLY A 524 -13.53 -7.27 13.16
N ASP A 525 -14.39 -7.54 14.14
CA ASP A 525 -15.37 -6.57 14.64
C ASP A 525 -14.93 -5.83 15.91
N ARG A 526 -13.84 -6.31 16.59
CA ARG A 526 -13.49 -5.80 17.91
C ARG A 526 -12.45 -4.71 17.83
N GLU A 527 -12.87 -3.48 18.12
CA GLU A 527 -12.02 -2.30 18.19
C GLU A 527 -11.93 -1.75 19.63
N VAL A 528 -10.76 -1.24 20.00
CA VAL A 528 -10.52 -0.58 21.29
C VAL A 528 -10.33 0.91 21.09
N GLN A 529 -11.09 1.73 21.82
CA GLN A 529 -10.99 3.17 21.76
C GLN A 529 -9.92 3.69 22.73
N LEU A 530 -8.96 4.45 22.24
CA LEU A 530 -7.96 5.14 23.02
C LEU A 530 -8.49 6.54 23.39
N ARG A 531 -8.48 6.88 24.67
CA ARG A 531 -9.10 8.09 25.18
C ARG A 531 -8.16 8.85 26.11
N ASP A 532 -8.11 10.19 25.94
CA ASP A 532 -7.39 11.06 26.88
C ASP A 532 -8.15 11.11 28.23
N ARG A 533 -7.53 10.57 29.28
CA ARG A 533 -8.09 10.49 30.62
C ARG A 533 -8.49 11.85 31.22
N ARG A 534 -7.88 12.96 30.74
CA ARG A 534 -8.13 14.30 31.30
C ARG A 534 -9.47 14.89 30.86
N ASN A 535 -9.89 14.62 29.63
CA ASN A 535 -11.05 15.26 29.00
C ASN A 535 -12.04 14.25 28.37
N GLY A 536 -11.70 12.96 28.34
CA GLY A 536 -12.52 11.91 27.75
C GLY A 536 -12.56 11.91 26.21
N ASN A 537 -11.75 12.76 25.54
CA ASN A 537 -11.71 12.81 24.11
C ASN A 537 -11.05 11.55 23.52
N ARG A 538 -11.63 11.05 22.44
CA ARG A 538 -11.02 9.96 21.68
C ARG A 538 -9.74 10.44 21.00
N ILE A 539 -8.64 9.72 21.21
CA ILE A 539 -7.33 9.93 20.58
C ILE A 539 -7.26 9.12 19.28
N ALA A 540 -7.55 7.82 19.36
CA ALA A 540 -7.48 6.87 18.24
C ALA A 540 -8.40 5.68 18.49
N THR A 541 -8.50 4.80 17.51
CA THR A 541 -9.11 3.47 17.63
C THR A 541 -8.10 2.46 17.07
N LEU A 542 -7.93 1.33 17.75
CA LEU A 542 -7.05 0.24 17.34
C LEU A 542 -7.84 -1.06 17.25
N SER A 543 -7.39 -2.00 16.42
CA SER A 543 -7.88 -3.37 16.49
C SER A 543 -7.59 -3.97 17.88
N PHE A 544 -8.33 -4.99 18.27
CA PHE A 544 -8.11 -5.65 19.57
C PHE A 544 -6.66 -6.15 19.74
N ALA A 545 -6.10 -6.77 18.70
CA ALA A 545 -4.74 -7.29 18.74
C ALA A 545 -3.69 -6.15 18.83
N ASP A 546 -3.89 -5.06 18.09
CA ASP A 546 -3.03 -3.88 18.15
C ASP A 546 -3.13 -3.17 19.50
N ALA A 547 -4.32 -3.11 20.08
CA ALA A 547 -4.50 -2.52 21.41
C ALA A 547 -3.75 -3.30 22.50
N LEU A 548 -3.75 -4.63 22.43
CA LEU A 548 -2.94 -5.43 23.36
C LEU A 548 -1.44 -5.19 23.17
N ARG A 549 -0.98 -4.92 21.94
CA ARG A 549 0.42 -4.65 21.62
C ARG A 549 0.84 -3.23 21.98
N ASP A 550 0.05 -2.22 21.58
CA ASP A 550 0.47 -0.82 21.60
C ASP A 550 -0.21 0.00 22.70
N ALA A 551 -1.30 -0.52 23.30
CA ALA A 551 -2.09 0.16 24.31
C ALA A 551 -2.27 -0.66 25.62
N HIS A 552 -1.32 -1.52 25.94
CA HIS A 552 -1.27 -2.21 27.25
C HIS A 552 -0.90 -1.23 28.38
N PRO A 553 -1.26 -1.51 29.64
CA PRO A 553 -0.87 -0.67 30.77
C PRO A 553 0.65 -0.45 30.82
N GLY A 554 1.08 0.80 30.94
CA GLY A 554 2.49 1.21 30.94
C GLY A 554 3.12 1.39 29.55
N ALA A 555 2.42 1.11 28.45
CA ALA A 555 2.87 1.40 27.08
C ALA A 555 3.04 2.90 26.86
N ILE A 556 4.01 3.27 26.03
CA ILE A 556 4.15 4.64 25.51
C ILE A 556 3.57 4.67 24.10
N TYR A 557 2.36 5.20 23.99
CA TYR A 557 1.65 5.38 22.72
C TYR A 557 1.94 6.76 22.14
N HIS A 558 2.39 6.78 20.90
CA HIS A 558 2.70 8.02 20.21
C HIS A 558 1.55 8.40 19.25
N HIS A 559 1.01 9.62 19.39
CA HIS A 559 -0.05 10.11 18.51
C HIS A 559 0.10 11.61 18.22
N GLN A 560 0.11 11.99 16.96
CA GLN A 560 0.16 13.40 16.48
C GLN A 560 1.20 14.27 17.18
N GLY A 561 2.44 13.78 17.33
CA GLY A 561 3.52 14.55 17.94
C GLY A 561 3.53 14.55 19.47
N GLN A 562 2.62 13.83 20.10
CA GLN A 562 2.52 13.73 21.56
C GLN A 562 2.67 12.28 22.02
N ASP A 563 3.45 12.08 23.08
CA ASP A 563 3.54 10.81 23.78
C ASP A 563 2.48 10.72 24.87
N PHE A 564 1.87 9.54 24.99
CA PHE A 564 0.91 9.19 26.01
C PHE A 564 1.37 7.91 26.70
N GLU A 565 1.23 7.87 28.00
CA GLU A 565 1.34 6.62 28.75
C GLU A 565 -0.05 6.00 28.91
N VAL A 566 -0.18 4.74 28.59
CA VAL A 566 -1.42 3.98 28.82
C VAL A 566 -1.53 3.67 30.29
N VAL A 567 -2.54 4.24 30.94
CA VAL A 567 -2.76 4.13 32.39
C VAL A 567 -3.59 2.89 32.72
N ASP A 568 -4.59 2.61 31.87
CA ASP A 568 -5.51 1.48 32.06
C ASP A 568 -6.03 0.98 30.71
N LEU A 569 -6.30 -0.33 30.64
CA LEU A 569 -6.91 -1.00 29.49
C LEU A 569 -8.10 -1.83 29.95
N ASP A 570 -9.31 -1.31 29.76
CA ASP A 570 -10.57 -1.98 30.08
C ASP A 570 -11.06 -2.81 28.88
N LEU A 571 -10.70 -4.09 28.87
CA LEU A 571 -11.10 -5.03 27.82
C LEU A 571 -12.58 -5.45 27.87
N ARG A 572 -13.34 -5.04 28.91
CA ARG A 572 -14.80 -5.32 28.95
C ARG A 572 -15.60 -4.25 28.21
N ASN A 573 -15.09 -3.03 28.23
CA ASN A 573 -15.71 -1.89 27.59
C ASN A 573 -14.97 -1.44 26.34
N ASP A 574 -13.90 -2.13 25.95
CA ASP A 574 -13.04 -1.85 24.79
C ASP A 574 -12.50 -0.40 24.77
N VAL A 575 -11.97 0.04 25.91
CA VAL A 575 -11.43 1.39 26.11
C VAL A 575 -10.06 1.32 26.80
N ALA A 576 -9.10 2.10 26.27
CA ALA A 576 -7.84 2.38 26.94
C ALA A 576 -7.77 3.85 27.36
N ASP A 577 -7.42 4.10 28.62
CA ASP A 577 -7.25 5.44 29.18
C ASP A 577 -5.77 5.86 29.13
N LEU A 578 -5.47 6.95 28.41
CA LEU A 578 -4.14 7.45 28.16
C LEU A 578 -3.92 8.81 28.87
N ALA A 579 -2.70 9.01 29.38
CA ALA A 579 -2.26 10.28 29.96
C ALA A 579 -1.06 10.84 29.18
N PRO A 580 -1.02 12.14 28.82
CA PRO A 580 0.12 12.69 28.11
C PRO A 580 1.37 12.74 28.98
N VAL A 581 2.50 12.33 28.39
CA VAL A 581 3.80 12.23 29.05
C VAL A 581 4.92 12.73 28.12
N ARG A 582 6.13 12.87 28.66
CA ARG A 582 7.34 13.14 27.89
C ARG A 582 8.48 12.23 28.39
N PRO A 583 8.43 10.95 28.04
CA PRO A 583 9.44 10.00 28.47
C PRO A 583 10.71 10.12 27.60
N ASN A 584 11.85 9.73 28.17
CA ASN A 584 13.08 9.53 27.43
C ASN A 584 13.24 8.08 26.92
N TYR A 585 12.18 7.28 26.99
CA TYR A 585 12.17 5.87 26.58
C TYR A 585 10.93 5.57 25.70
N TYR A 586 10.97 4.45 25.01
CA TYR A 586 9.83 3.83 24.36
C TYR A 586 9.64 2.41 24.89
N THR A 587 8.51 1.79 24.57
CA THR A 587 8.16 0.43 25.05
C THR A 587 8.02 -0.53 23.90
N GLN A 588 8.41 -1.79 24.12
CA GLN A 588 8.26 -2.90 23.18
C GLN A 588 7.75 -4.13 23.92
N VAL A 589 6.71 -4.78 23.39
CA VAL A 589 6.13 -5.98 24.01
C VAL A 589 7.01 -7.20 23.81
N LEU A 590 6.97 -8.07 24.81
CA LEU A 590 7.51 -9.44 24.79
C LEU A 590 6.33 -10.40 24.65
N HIS A 591 6.46 -11.41 23.84
CA HIS A 591 5.39 -12.37 23.61
C HIS A 591 5.92 -13.75 23.27
N ASP A 592 5.16 -14.77 23.65
CA ASP A 592 5.30 -16.13 23.17
C ASP A 592 4.31 -16.39 22.03
N LYS A 593 4.74 -17.16 21.03
CA LYS A 593 3.91 -17.59 19.91
C LYS A 593 3.95 -19.10 19.76
N THR A 594 2.82 -19.67 19.34
CA THR A 594 2.74 -21.06 18.88
C THR A 594 1.90 -21.12 17.64
N ILE A 595 2.24 -22.02 16.73
CA ILE A 595 1.47 -22.30 15.50
C ILE A 595 0.98 -23.74 15.56
N THR A 596 -0.28 -23.95 15.18
CA THR A 596 -0.85 -25.28 14.91
C THR A 596 -1.17 -25.34 13.43
N VAL A 597 -0.71 -26.36 12.73
CA VAL A 597 -1.08 -26.62 11.35
C VAL A 597 -2.45 -27.34 11.38
N GLU A 598 -3.46 -26.71 10.75
CA GLU A 598 -4.81 -27.25 10.68
C GLU A 598 -4.98 -28.14 9.44
N GLU A 599 -4.55 -27.63 8.26
CA GLU A 599 -4.63 -28.37 7.00
C GLU A 599 -3.49 -27.97 6.05
N ASP A 600 -2.78 -28.98 5.52
CA ASP A 600 -1.82 -28.79 4.44
C ASP A 600 -2.56 -28.74 3.09
N ARG A 601 -2.61 -27.56 2.46
CA ARG A 601 -3.31 -27.37 1.18
C ARG A 601 -2.46 -27.75 -0.02
N ARG A 602 -1.16 -27.41 0.01
CA ARG A 602 -0.21 -27.70 -1.08
C ARG A 602 1.14 -28.11 -0.51
N GLU A 603 1.84 -28.96 -1.25
CA GLU A 603 3.21 -29.32 -0.94
C GLU A 603 4.06 -29.40 -2.20
N GLN A 604 5.33 -29.05 -2.10
CA GLN A 604 6.34 -29.20 -3.15
C GLN A 604 7.69 -29.51 -2.53
N VAL A 605 8.49 -30.26 -3.27
CA VAL A 605 9.88 -30.48 -2.91
C VAL A 605 10.69 -29.26 -3.36
N LEU A 606 11.60 -28.81 -2.52
CA LEU A 606 12.45 -27.68 -2.86
C LEU A 606 13.31 -28.00 -4.10
N SER A 607 13.30 -27.14 -5.11
CA SER A 607 13.98 -27.42 -6.38
C SER A 607 15.48 -27.58 -6.25
N THR A 608 16.06 -27.08 -5.17
CA THR A 608 17.49 -27.09 -4.85
C THR A 608 17.88 -28.23 -3.90
N HIS A 609 16.91 -28.80 -3.16
CA HIS A 609 17.19 -29.83 -2.15
C HIS A 609 16.06 -30.87 -2.05
N ASP A 610 16.24 -32.07 -2.55
CA ASP A 610 15.21 -33.11 -2.69
C ASP A 610 14.60 -33.60 -1.35
N GLU A 611 15.25 -33.41 -0.23
CA GLU A 611 14.78 -33.81 1.10
C GLU A 611 13.98 -32.71 1.83
N VAL A 612 13.91 -31.49 1.26
CA VAL A 612 13.19 -30.37 1.84
C VAL A 612 11.83 -30.24 1.18
N THR A 613 10.79 -30.37 2.00
CA THR A 613 9.41 -30.12 1.57
C THR A 613 8.96 -28.76 2.07
N VAL A 614 8.50 -27.92 1.13
CA VAL A 614 7.82 -26.66 1.41
C VAL A 614 6.32 -26.92 1.35
N ARG A 615 5.55 -26.39 2.30
CA ARG A 615 4.11 -26.53 2.35
C ARG A 615 3.43 -25.17 2.46
N PHE A 616 2.26 -25.10 1.90
CA PHE A 616 1.30 -24.02 2.10
C PHE A 616 0.10 -24.61 2.86
N ALA A 617 -0.29 -23.99 3.96
CA ALA A 617 -1.23 -24.56 4.91
C ALA A 617 -2.09 -23.50 5.61
N ASP A 618 -3.27 -23.95 6.07
CA ASP A 618 -4.05 -23.24 7.07
C ASP A 618 -3.44 -23.46 8.45
N VAL A 619 -3.28 -22.39 9.20
CA VAL A 619 -2.68 -22.43 10.51
C VAL A 619 -3.46 -21.60 11.52
N SER A 620 -3.43 -22.05 12.78
CA SER A 620 -3.92 -21.30 13.93
C SER A 620 -2.71 -20.83 14.75
N MET A 621 -2.42 -19.52 14.71
CA MET A 621 -1.35 -18.90 15.48
C MET A 621 -1.92 -18.35 16.78
N ARG A 622 -1.34 -18.78 17.92
CA ARG A 622 -1.66 -18.23 19.24
C ARG A 622 -0.53 -17.35 19.72
N LYS A 623 -0.89 -16.18 20.24
CA LYS A 623 0.05 -15.20 20.75
C LYS A 623 -0.33 -14.79 22.17
N GLN A 624 0.64 -14.90 23.09
CA GLN A 624 0.52 -14.47 24.48
C GLN A 624 1.52 -13.35 24.74
N ILE A 625 1.04 -12.14 25.00
CA ILE A 625 1.90 -11.05 25.47
C ILE A 625 2.21 -11.28 26.95
N THR A 626 3.49 -11.48 27.27
CA THR A 626 3.97 -11.85 28.61
C THR A 626 4.59 -10.68 29.36
N GLY A 627 4.89 -9.59 28.67
CA GLY A 627 5.50 -8.40 29.29
C GLY A 627 5.90 -7.36 28.26
N PHE A 628 6.65 -6.37 28.71
CA PHE A 628 7.26 -5.39 27.82
C PHE A 628 8.61 -4.92 28.37
N GLU A 629 9.47 -4.46 27.48
CA GLU A 629 10.73 -3.80 27.78
C GLU A 629 10.66 -2.30 27.51
N ARG A 630 11.42 -1.53 28.30
CA ARG A 630 11.66 -0.11 28.07
C ARG A 630 13.03 0.09 27.49
N TYR A 631 13.12 0.85 26.42
CA TYR A 631 14.36 1.18 25.73
C TYR A 631 14.63 2.68 25.82
N ASP A 632 15.84 3.08 26.18
CA ASP A 632 16.26 4.48 26.14
C ASP A 632 16.26 5.01 24.71
N ARG A 633 15.65 6.18 24.48
CA ARG A 633 15.53 6.76 23.13
C ARG A 633 16.85 7.21 22.51
N GLN A 634 17.88 7.47 23.30
CA GLN A 634 19.16 7.95 22.81
C GLN A 634 20.13 6.80 22.53
N SER A 635 20.26 5.89 23.49
CA SER A 635 21.18 4.76 23.35
C SER A 635 20.58 3.54 22.65
N GLY A 636 19.24 3.39 22.66
CA GLY A 636 18.57 2.17 22.22
C GLY A 636 18.78 0.98 23.17
N GLU A 637 19.34 1.20 24.34
CA GLU A 637 19.62 0.16 25.32
C GLU A 637 18.38 -0.15 26.17
N PRO A 638 18.14 -1.42 26.55
CA PRO A 638 17.06 -1.78 27.47
C PRO A 638 17.34 -1.24 28.87
N ILE A 639 16.38 -0.52 29.44
CA ILE A 639 16.48 0.10 30.77
C ILE A 639 15.56 -0.54 31.84
N GLY A 640 14.68 -1.44 31.43
CA GLY A 640 13.79 -2.13 32.34
C GLY A 640 12.80 -3.05 31.64
N ARG A 641 12.31 -4.04 32.39
CA ARG A 641 11.31 -5.02 31.93
C ARG A 641 10.18 -5.14 32.95
N GLU A 642 8.93 -5.26 32.47
CA GLU A 642 7.74 -5.50 33.27
C GLU A 642 6.91 -6.66 32.69
N ALA A 643 6.33 -7.47 33.59
CA ALA A 643 5.43 -8.55 33.20
C ALA A 643 4.00 -8.01 33.00
N LEU A 644 3.28 -8.62 32.08
CA LEU A 644 1.87 -8.33 31.77
C LEU A 644 1.04 -9.62 31.86
N GLU A 645 -0.20 -9.47 32.30
CA GLU A 645 -1.22 -10.53 32.29
C GLU A 645 -2.34 -10.13 31.32
N LEU A 646 -2.11 -10.32 30.02
CA LEU A 646 -3.07 -10.03 28.97
C LEU A 646 -3.68 -11.33 28.42
N PRO A 647 -4.87 -11.30 27.81
CA PRO A 647 -5.46 -12.49 27.20
C PRO A 647 -4.62 -12.98 26.02
N GLU A 648 -4.64 -14.30 25.81
CA GLU A 648 -4.13 -14.91 24.58
C GLU A 648 -4.99 -14.48 23.40
N THR A 649 -4.36 -14.24 22.27
CA THR A 649 -5.03 -13.98 20.98
C THR A 649 -4.78 -15.13 20.02
N THR A 650 -5.78 -15.47 19.21
CA THR A 650 -5.68 -16.46 18.16
C THR A 650 -5.84 -15.76 16.81
N LEU A 651 -5.03 -16.15 15.85
CA LEU A 651 -5.09 -15.72 14.45
C LEU A 651 -5.15 -16.98 13.58
N ASP A 652 -6.32 -17.27 13.02
CA ASP A 652 -6.47 -18.29 12.02
C ASP A 652 -6.13 -17.68 10.66
N THR A 653 -5.09 -18.21 9.98
CA THR A 653 -4.50 -17.58 8.80
C THR A 653 -3.80 -18.63 7.92
N GLU A 654 -3.18 -18.15 6.85
CA GLU A 654 -2.40 -18.95 5.92
C GLU A 654 -0.90 -18.81 6.20
N ALA A 655 -0.15 -19.89 5.96
CA ALA A 655 1.30 -19.90 6.12
C ALA A 655 1.99 -20.74 5.06
N LEU A 656 3.16 -20.29 4.61
CA LEU A 656 4.14 -21.19 4.03
C LEU A 656 5.07 -21.66 5.15
N TYR A 657 5.47 -22.94 5.09
CA TYR A 657 6.49 -23.46 6.00
C TYR A 657 7.35 -24.55 5.34
N PHE A 658 8.53 -24.71 5.88
CA PHE A 658 9.44 -25.78 5.46
C PHE A 658 10.18 -26.37 6.66
N THR A 659 10.60 -27.62 6.51
CA THR A 659 11.35 -28.36 7.54
C THR A 659 12.83 -28.36 7.21
N VAL A 660 13.66 -28.32 8.24
CA VAL A 660 15.12 -28.45 8.10
C VAL A 660 15.49 -29.94 8.27
N PRO A 661 16.13 -30.56 7.27
CA PRO A 661 16.59 -31.94 7.36
C PRO A 661 17.52 -32.18 8.54
N GLY A 662 17.40 -33.34 9.18
CA GLY A 662 18.21 -33.66 10.35
C GLY A 662 19.72 -33.78 10.07
N GLU A 663 20.15 -33.90 8.82
CA GLU A 663 21.53 -33.83 8.40
C GLU A 663 22.06 -32.41 8.48
N ILE A 664 21.33 -31.45 7.91
CA ILE A 664 21.66 -30.02 7.97
C ILE A 664 21.64 -29.54 9.45
N GLU A 665 20.62 -29.92 10.22
CA GLU A 665 20.58 -29.58 11.65
C GLU A 665 21.84 -30.05 12.39
N ARG A 666 22.30 -31.28 12.13
CA ARG A 666 23.53 -31.81 12.78
C ARG A 666 24.79 -31.07 12.35
N GLU A 667 24.90 -30.68 11.10
CA GLU A 667 26.02 -29.89 10.59
C GLU A 667 26.05 -28.49 11.23
N ILE A 668 24.92 -27.77 11.27
CA ILE A 668 24.83 -26.46 11.88
C ILE A 668 25.11 -26.53 13.39
N ARG A 669 24.57 -27.54 14.11
CA ARG A 669 24.91 -27.76 15.52
C ARG A 669 26.39 -28.10 15.76
N ALA A 670 27.05 -28.75 14.84
CA ALA A 670 28.46 -29.07 14.95
C ALA A 670 29.38 -27.87 14.63
N ALA A 671 28.89 -26.93 13.82
CA ALA A 671 29.64 -25.71 13.47
C ALA A 671 29.49 -24.62 14.54
N GLY A 672 28.43 -24.64 15.32
CA GLY A 672 28.13 -23.62 16.33
C GLY A 672 28.56 -23.99 17.74
N ASP A 673 28.61 -22.99 18.61
CA ASP A 673 28.95 -23.11 20.00
C ASP A 673 27.70 -23.11 20.91
N GLY A 674 27.45 -24.19 21.62
CA GLY A 674 26.39 -24.29 22.64
C GLY A 674 25.00 -24.70 22.12
N PRO A 675 24.01 -24.77 23.02
CA PRO A 675 22.66 -25.27 22.69
C PRO A 675 21.85 -24.29 21.84
N ASP A 676 22.14 -22.99 21.91
CA ASP A 676 21.37 -21.92 21.25
C ASP A 676 21.85 -21.66 19.82
N ALA A 677 22.94 -22.28 19.35
CA ALA A 677 23.50 -22.09 18.03
C ALA A 677 22.50 -22.40 16.92
N PHE A 678 21.89 -23.58 16.90
CA PHE A 678 20.92 -23.95 15.88
C PHE A 678 19.58 -23.20 16.02
N PRO A 679 18.97 -23.05 17.21
CA PRO A 679 17.84 -22.14 17.39
C PRO A 679 18.09 -20.73 16.89
N GLY A 680 19.27 -20.17 17.18
CA GLY A 680 19.68 -18.86 16.68
C GLY A 680 19.83 -18.79 15.15
N ALA A 681 20.30 -19.86 14.51
CA ALA A 681 20.43 -19.94 13.05
C ALA A 681 19.06 -19.91 12.35
N ILE A 682 18.11 -20.76 12.76
CA ILE A 682 16.77 -20.78 12.17
C ILE A 682 16.01 -19.48 12.43
N HIS A 683 16.18 -18.85 13.59
CA HIS A 683 15.57 -17.59 13.98
C HIS A 683 16.14 -16.41 13.15
N ALA A 684 17.44 -16.38 12.93
CA ALA A 684 18.08 -15.36 12.09
C ALA A 684 17.69 -15.52 10.62
N ALA A 685 17.55 -16.75 10.10
CA ALA A 685 17.06 -17.02 8.76
C ALA A 685 15.61 -16.57 8.59
N GLU A 686 14.71 -16.86 9.54
CA GLU A 686 13.33 -16.39 9.57
C GLU A 686 13.26 -14.87 9.48
N HIS A 687 13.99 -14.15 10.33
CA HIS A 687 14.02 -12.69 10.35
C HIS A 687 14.47 -12.11 9.00
N GLY A 688 15.51 -12.69 8.40
CA GLY A 688 16.01 -12.27 7.11
C GLY A 688 14.98 -12.45 5.98
N MET A 689 14.34 -13.61 5.92
CA MET A 689 13.31 -13.91 4.91
C MET A 689 12.13 -12.93 5.02
N ILE A 690 11.59 -12.71 6.21
CA ILE A 690 10.46 -11.79 6.39
C ILE A 690 10.87 -10.35 6.05
N SER A 691 12.10 -9.95 6.36
CA SER A 691 12.56 -8.58 6.12
C SER A 691 12.70 -8.23 4.65
N LEU A 692 13.00 -9.21 3.79
CA LEU A 692 13.11 -9.03 2.34
C LEU A 692 11.81 -9.29 1.57
N PHE A 693 10.75 -9.71 2.25
CA PHE A 693 9.45 -10.00 1.65
C PHE A 693 8.89 -8.83 0.81
N PRO A 694 8.98 -7.56 1.26
CA PRO A 694 8.52 -6.41 0.48
C PRO A 694 9.31 -6.13 -0.82
N LEU A 695 10.40 -6.82 -1.09
CA LEU A 695 11.08 -6.73 -2.39
C LEU A 695 10.35 -7.49 -3.53
N SER A 696 9.44 -8.38 -3.18
CA SER A 696 8.67 -9.17 -4.14
C SER A 696 7.20 -8.78 -4.17
N PHE A 697 6.67 -8.30 -3.05
CA PHE A 697 5.24 -8.03 -2.89
C PHE A 697 4.98 -6.63 -2.34
N LEU A 698 3.93 -5.97 -2.83
CA LEU A 698 3.47 -4.70 -2.29
C LEU A 698 2.81 -4.90 -0.92
N CYS A 699 3.61 -5.01 0.12
CA CYS A 699 3.15 -5.20 1.49
C CYS A 699 4.02 -4.42 2.48
N ASP A 700 3.47 -4.18 3.67
CA ASP A 700 4.24 -3.69 4.79
C ASP A 700 4.92 -4.84 5.54
N ARG A 701 6.05 -4.56 6.20
CA ARG A 701 6.76 -5.55 7.02
C ARG A 701 5.88 -6.23 8.08
N ARG A 702 4.78 -5.57 8.49
CA ARG A 702 3.82 -6.06 9.50
C ARG A 702 2.73 -6.96 8.93
N ASP A 703 2.57 -6.99 7.61
CA ASP A 703 1.58 -7.83 6.95
C ASP A 703 1.96 -9.31 6.97
N VAL A 704 3.23 -9.58 7.31
CA VAL A 704 3.80 -10.93 7.36
C VAL A 704 4.46 -11.15 8.72
N GLY A 705 4.22 -12.31 9.31
CA GLY A 705 4.86 -12.76 10.53
C GLY A 705 5.65 -14.04 10.35
N GLY A 706 6.45 -14.42 11.35
CA GLY A 706 7.16 -15.68 11.33
C GLY A 706 7.23 -16.37 12.68
N LEU A 707 7.60 -17.64 12.61
CA LEU A 707 7.95 -18.48 13.74
C LEU A 707 8.96 -19.54 13.30
N SER A 708 10.06 -19.64 14.01
CA SER A 708 11.01 -20.74 13.87
C SER A 708 11.08 -21.56 15.14
N THR A 709 11.12 -22.87 15.02
CA THR A 709 11.20 -23.77 16.16
C THR A 709 12.13 -24.94 15.88
N PRO A 710 13.00 -25.33 16.83
CA PRO A 710 13.88 -26.49 16.65
C PRO A 710 13.15 -27.84 16.54
N ARG A 711 11.90 -27.91 16.98
CA ARG A 711 11.05 -29.07 16.86
C ARG A 711 9.57 -28.68 16.94
N HIS A 712 8.89 -28.79 15.84
CA HIS A 712 7.46 -28.49 15.77
C HIS A 712 6.62 -29.75 16.01
N PRO A 713 5.54 -29.72 16.80
CA PRO A 713 4.74 -30.92 17.11
C PRO A 713 4.14 -31.62 15.89
N HIS A 714 3.76 -30.89 14.85
CA HIS A 714 3.15 -31.46 13.63
C HIS A 714 4.19 -32.15 12.75
N THR A 715 5.38 -31.55 12.57
CA THR A 715 6.42 -32.06 11.66
C THR A 715 7.43 -32.97 12.33
N ASP A 716 7.50 -32.97 13.66
CA ASP A 716 8.54 -33.59 14.50
C ASP A 716 10.00 -33.20 14.14
N CYS A 717 10.15 -32.09 13.38
CA CYS A 717 11.41 -31.56 12.87
C CYS A 717 11.55 -30.07 13.19
N ALA A 718 12.74 -29.54 12.98
CA ALA A 718 12.93 -28.09 12.96
C ALA A 718 12.17 -27.48 11.79
N THR A 719 11.41 -26.43 12.06
CA THR A 719 10.47 -25.85 11.11
C THR A 719 10.53 -24.32 11.15
N ILE A 720 10.52 -23.71 9.98
CA ILE A 720 10.41 -22.26 9.81
C ILE A 720 9.08 -21.98 9.12
N PHE A 721 8.26 -21.12 9.75
CA PHE A 721 6.99 -20.61 9.25
C PHE A 721 7.10 -19.15 8.85
N VAL A 722 6.44 -18.80 7.74
CA VAL A 722 6.11 -17.41 7.37
C VAL A 722 4.60 -17.39 7.15
N TYR A 723 3.87 -16.52 7.84
CA TYR A 723 2.41 -16.48 7.83
C TYR A 723 1.87 -15.08 7.56
N ASP A 724 0.68 -15.00 6.96
CA ASP A 724 -0.04 -13.76 6.75
C ASP A 724 -0.50 -13.17 8.08
N GLY A 725 -0.33 -11.86 8.24
CA GLY A 725 -0.65 -11.14 9.48
C GLY A 725 -2.15 -10.87 9.72
N TYR A 726 -3.02 -11.39 8.85
CA TYR A 726 -4.47 -11.12 8.86
C TYR A 726 -5.30 -12.39 8.90
N PRO A 727 -6.50 -12.34 9.54
CA PRO A 727 -7.41 -13.48 9.57
C PRO A 727 -7.75 -13.99 8.17
N GLY A 728 -7.66 -15.29 7.95
CA GLY A 728 -7.93 -15.96 6.68
C GLY A 728 -6.91 -15.71 5.58
N GLY A 729 -5.80 -14.99 5.87
CA GLY A 729 -4.78 -14.63 4.91
C GLY A 729 -5.23 -13.59 3.87
N VAL A 730 -4.26 -12.89 3.28
CA VAL A 730 -4.49 -11.96 2.16
C VAL A 730 -3.81 -12.40 0.88
N GLY A 731 -3.28 -13.66 0.86
CA GLY A 731 -2.67 -14.30 -0.29
C GLY A 731 -1.16 -14.07 -0.43
N LEU A 732 -0.53 -13.36 0.50
CA LEU A 732 0.91 -13.05 0.44
C LEU A 732 1.76 -14.31 0.57
N THR A 733 1.46 -15.17 1.54
CA THR A 733 2.22 -16.42 1.77
C THR A 733 1.91 -17.48 0.73
N GLU A 734 0.70 -17.49 0.16
CA GLU A 734 0.36 -18.34 -0.97
C GLU A 734 1.25 -18.04 -2.18
N ARG A 735 1.40 -16.74 -2.50
CA ARG A 735 2.25 -16.31 -3.61
C ARG A 735 3.74 -16.56 -3.33
N ALA A 736 4.18 -16.29 -2.11
CA ALA A 736 5.56 -16.55 -1.69
C ALA A 736 5.94 -18.04 -1.69
N TYR A 737 4.99 -18.94 -1.50
CA TYR A 737 5.21 -20.37 -1.61
C TYR A 737 5.77 -20.75 -3.00
N GLU A 738 5.33 -20.07 -4.06
CA GLU A 738 5.82 -20.31 -5.42
C GLU A 738 7.25 -19.81 -5.66
N THR A 739 7.69 -18.81 -4.89
CA THR A 739 8.98 -18.10 -5.08
C THR A 739 9.93 -18.24 -3.89
N VAL A 740 9.70 -19.21 -3.00
CA VAL A 740 10.44 -19.34 -1.73
C VAL A 740 11.95 -19.52 -1.90
N VAL A 741 12.39 -20.20 -2.96
CA VAL A 741 13.83 -20.40 -3.27
C VAL A 741 14.52 -19.07 -3.54
N ASP A 742 13.87 -18.19 -4.31
CA ASP A 742 14.40 -16.87 -4.60
C ASP A 742 14.50 -16.02 -3.32
N LEU A 743 13.48 -16.06 -2.46
CA LEU A 743 13.49 -15.39 -1.17
C LEU A 743 14.62 -15.89 -0.26
N MET A 744 14.85 -17.22 -0.19
CA MET A 744 15.97 -17.81 0.55
C MET A 744 17.32 -17.36 -0.03
N GLY A 745 17.45 -17.34 -1.35
CA GLY A 745 18.67 -16.92 -2.05
C GLY A 745 19.04 -15.46 -1.79
N ARG A 746 18.06 -14.56 -1.88
CA ARG A 746 18.24 -13.13 -1.54
C ARG A 746 18.61 -12.96 -0.07
N THR A 747 17.98 -13.71 0.82
CA THR A 747 18.30 -13.68 2.26
C THR A 747 19.73 -14.13 2.50
N LEU A 748 20.18 -15.21 1.87
CA LEU A 748 21.57 -15.68 1.93
C LEU A 748 22.54 -14.59 1.44
N GLY A 749 22.24 -13.94 0.33
CA GLY A 749 23.03 -12.81 -0.19
C GLY A 749 23.17 -11.71 0.85
N MET A 750 22.08 -11.24 1.42
CA MET A 750 22.08 -10.22 2.47
C MET A 750 22.94 -10.61 3.66
N LEU A 751 22.80 -11.85 4.14
CA LEU A 751 23.58 -12.33 5.29
C LEU A 751 25.09 -12.37 4.99
N ARG A 752 25.48 -12.82 3.79
CA ARG A 752 26.89 -12.89 3.38
C ARG A 752 27.52 -11.52 3.17
N ASP A 753 26.78 -10.59 2.59
CA ASP A 753 27.30 -9.27 2.22
C ASP A 753 27.34 -8.28 3.39
N CYS A 754 26.56 -8.51 4.44
CA CYS A 754 26.61 -7.69 5.63
C CYS A 754 27.95 -7.87 6.39
N PRO A 755 28.72 -6.81 6.65
CA PRO A 755 30.06 -6.92 7.26
C PRO A 755 30.04 -7.27 8.77
N CYS A 756 28.91 -7.24 9.44
CA CYS A 756 28.83 -7.54 10.87
C CYS A 756 29.13 -9.02 11.17
N GLU A 757 29.70 -9.32 12.33
CA GLU A 757 30.05 -10.68 12.74
C GLU A 757 28.89 -11.47 13.33
N SER A 758 28.10 -10.84 14.24
CA SER A 758 27.09 -11.53 15.06
C SER A 758 25.64 -11.19 14.75
N GLY A 759 25.40 -10.32 13.77
CA GLY A 759 24.06 -9.80 13.43
C GLY A 759 23.86 -8.34 13.88
N CYS A 760 23.18 -7.57 13.03
CA CYS A 760 22.90 -6.16 13.24
C CYS A 760 21.54 -5.77 12.64
N PRO A 761 21.05 -4.54 12.83
CA PRO A 761 19.79 -4.06 12.24
C PRO A 761 19.74 -4.16 10.70
N ALA A 762 20.91 -4.15 10.03
CA ALA A 762 21.01 -4.28 8.58
C ALA A 762 20.85 -5.72 8.05
N CYS A 763 20.75 -6.74 8.91
CA CYS A 763 20.64 -8.13 8.44
C CYS A 763 19.63 -8.99 9.22
N VAL A 764 19.79 -9.24 10.53
CA VAL A 764 18.98 -10.22 11.26
C VAL A 764 18.19 -9.64 12.42
N GLN A 765 18.55 -8.46 12.94
CA GLN A 765 17.82 -7.89 14.05
C GLN A 765 16.51 -7.25 13.60
N SER A 766 15.41 -7.66 14.21
CA SER A 766 14.08 -7.12 13.90
C SER A 766 13.54 -6.31 15.09
N PRO A 767 13.00 -5.09 14.86
CA PRO A 767 12.34 -4.33 15.91
C PRO A 767 11.02 -4.95 16.36
N HIS A 768 10.52 -5.99 15.64
CA HIS A 768 9.26 -6.67 15.94
C HIS A 768 9.43 -8.05 16.55
N CYS A 769 10.68 -8.43 16.90
CA CYS A 769 10.96 -9.71 17.52
C CYS A 769 10.38 -9.79 18.95
N GLY A 770 9.59 -10.84 19.22
CA GLY A 770 9.00 -11.08 20.55
C GLY A 770 10.00 -11.55 21.61
N ASN A 771 11.17 -12.03 21.18
CA ASN A 771 12.23 -12.58 22.03
C ASN A 771 13.41 -11.61 22.19
N ALA A 772 13.21 -10.31 21.96
CA ALA A 772 14.27 -9.30 22.03
C ALA A 772 15.53 -9.65 21.19
N ASN A 773 15.35 -10.32 20.04
CA ASN A 773 16.42 -10.76 19.15
C ASN A 773 17.43 -11.77 19.78
N ASP A 774 16.99 -12.61 20.71
CA ASP A 774 17.84 -13.60 21.38
C ASP A 774 17.16 -14.99 21.38
N PRO A 775 17.84 -16.08 20.95
CA PRO A 775 19.16 -16.09 20.29
C PRO A 775 19.08 -15.72 18.80
N LEU A 776 20.16 -15.15 18.25
CA LEU A 776 20.39 -14.95 16.82
C LEU A 776 21.82 -15.34 16.44
N GLU A 777 21.97 -16.17 15.39
CA GLU A 777 23.27 -16.62 14.88
C GLU A 777 23.35 -16.40 13.36
N LYS A 778 23.82 -15.22 12.95
CA LYS A 778 23.90 -14.79 11.55
C LYS A 778 24.74 -15.72 10.66
N GLY A 779 25.94 -16.09 11.12
CA GLY A 779 26.85 -16.94 10.35
C GLY A 779 26.25 -18.32 10.08
N LEU A 780 25.67 -18.93 11.11
CA LEU A 780 25.01 -20.23 10.99
C LEU A 780 23.70 -20.16 10.18
N ALA A 781 23.00 -19.02 10.18
CA ALA A 781 21.86 -18.81 9.31
C ALA A 781 22.25 -18.77 7.83
N ALA A 782 23.40 -18.15 7.52
CA ALA A 782 23.94 -18.17 6.16
C ALA A 782 24.35 -19.58 5.73
N ASP A 783 24.98 -20.36 6.62
CA ASP A 783 25.36 -21.76 6.34
C ASP A 783 24.10 -22.63 6.14
N LEU A 784 23.06 -22.42 6.97
CA LEU A 784 21.76 -23.10 6.86
C LEU A 784 21.10 -22.83 5.49
N LEU A 785 20.97 -21.54 5.12
CA LEU A 785 20.34 -21.17 3.85
C LEU A 785 21.18 -21.65 2.65
N ALA A 786 22.51 -21.59 2.73
CA ALA A 786 23.39 -22.14 1.71
C ALA A 786 23.16 -23.64 1.49
N ALA A 787 23.04 -24.41 2.57
CA ALA A 787 22.73 -25.84 2.49
C ALA A 787 21.36 -26.14 1.88
N LEU A 788 20.43 -25.19 1.92
CA LEU A 788 19.08 -25.35 1.34
C LEU A 788 19.02 -24.94 -0.14
N VAL A 789 19.80 -23.91 -0.57
CA VAL A 789 19.62 -23.32 -1.91
C VAL A 789 20.84 -23.46 -2.84
N GLU A 790 21.99 -23.88 -2.35
CA GLU A 790 23.19 -24.12 -3.15
C GLU A 790 23.49 -25.64 -3.32
#